data_499126855144dce13386ea480877fdac
#
_entry.id   499126855144dce13386ea480877fdac
#
_cell.length_a   1.000
_cell.length_b   1.000
_cell.length_c   1.000
_cell.angle_alpha   90.00
_cell.angle_beta   90.00
_cell.angle_gamma   90.00
#
_symmetry.space_group_name_H-M   'P 1'
#
loop_
_entity.id
_entity.type
_entity.pdbx_description
1 polymer ?
#
loop_
_entity_poly.entity_id
_entity_poly.type
_entity_poly.pdbx_seq_one_letter_code
_entity_poly.pdbx_strand_id
1 'polypeptide(L)'
;MKQTTKLEKIKNKDDYLEVKTNGAQFQIYVLDENIIRFRSTFANEFPPEESYALVKTAWNDQTDDVLADERQRVEPLPRAISSMEGGYRVEAGNYIIVIHADPFSFEIEDRNGNVIRQDLPGRAFVRDNNGRTIHYSRMQDGHRFYGFGEKSGVLDKYKRRMRMHNTDSLGWNAKKTDPLYKMIPFYIDFDSNNNIASGMFYNNAADSVFDMDCEHSNYWLRYSYFQCDAGDIDAFFIGGPTIKDVVRHYTDLTGKTVMMPKASLGYMGSTMYYTELDRRSDQAILDFVDECRHNGIPCDGFFLSSGYTARDDGKRYVFNWDKKRFPDPQKFIDELKKRGVLLAPNVKPGMLTTHPLTRQFSTADAYVKNASGDGDQEDRYWGGAAHFVDFTSAGGRDQWMSAMNEALLKFGVTSIWNDNNEYEINDNSAMVSADGLQRPIGELKPVEPTMMAKTAHLALERYSPGTRPYVINRAGFAGIQRYAQTWAGDNYTSWTSLKYNIPTILGMGLSGVANNGCDIGGFDGPLPEPELFVRWVQNGIFQPRFSIHSCNNDNTVTEPWTYPKYLPYIRTAIQLRYRLVPYMYSLLAEAARTGDPIMRPLVYEFQDDPQVAQESFEFMLGPALLVANVVDKDQTHKDVYLPAGTNWIDLTTNKRYSGGQTITVPVDLSSIPLFLRCGAVLPQCPGLMNLHRDKQDHLRILIEPSESTEFTLYEDDGTTLDYRDGKFLRTTIRVKASDEGINIGFTTNGDYQTQVKNVELAVYCPGKAPLSVTCAGNALPQFLNKQKFDQSDRGWIFDGDLRRVIIKYPNPAGNYTLELNTQVKDLISI
;
A
#
# COMPACT_ATOMS: atom_id res chain seq x y z
N MET A 1 -35.34 -5.83 -18.80
CA MET A 1 -34.76 -5.99 -17.46
C MET A 1 -34.97 -7.43 -17.02
N LYS A 2 -33.91 -8.11 -16.57
CA LYS A 2 -33.99 -9.44 -15.90
C LYS A 2 -33.72 -9.22 -14.42
N GLN A 3 -34.37 -10.00 -13.55
CA GLN A 3 -34.25 -9.87 -12.10
C GLN A 3 -34.44 -11.24 -11.44
N THR A 4 -33.65 -11.49 -10.41
CA THR A 4 -33.75 -12.72 -9.61
C THR A 4 -34.82 -12.50 -8.52
N THR A 5 -35.95 -13.18 -8.61
CA THR A 5 -37.03 -13.05 -7.62
C THR A 5 -37.41 -14.38 -6.98
N LYS A 6 -37.10 -15.51 -7.59
CA LYS A 6 -37.52 -16.85 -7.12
C LYS A 6 -36.46 -17.89 -7.39
N LEU A 7 -36.18 -18.74 -6.40
CA LEU A 7 -35.36 -19.94 -6.54
C LEU A 7 -36.11 -21.01 -7.35
N GLU A 8 -35.46 -21.56 -8.36
CA GLU A 8 -35.99 -22.70 -9.15
C GLU A 8 -35.31 -24.02 -8.77
N LYS A 9 -33.99 -24.01 -8.52
CA LYS A 9 -33.24 -25.21 -8.30
C LYS A 9 -31.96 -24.93 -7.51
N ILE A 10 -31.59 -25.93 -6.67
CA ILE A 10 -30.29 -26.01 -6.03
C ILE A 10 -29.70 -27.39 -6.26
N LYS A 11 -28.37 -27.44 -6.53
CA LYS A 11 -27.66 -28.72 -6.74
C LYS A 11 -26.24 -28.63 -6.19
N ASN A 12 -25.88 -29.47 -5.25
CA ASN A 12 -24.51 -29.59 -4.78
C ASN A 12 -23.68 -30.35 -5.82
N LYS A 13 -22.64 -29.75 -6.33
CA LYS A 13 -21.60 -30.29 -7.20
C LYS A 13 -20.36 -30.57 -6.37
N ASP A 14 -19.38 -31.26 -6.94
CA ASP A 14 -18.13 -31.59 -6.23
C ASP A 14 -17.41 -30.28 -5.81
N ASP A 15 -17.22 -29.33 -6.73
CA ASP A 15 -16.41 -28.12 -6.50
C ASP A 15 -17.25 -26.91 -6.06
N TYR A 16 -18.52 -26.81 -6.42
CA TYR A 16 -19.38 -25.65 -6.18
C TYR A 16 -20.85 -26.01 -5.96
N LEU A 17 -21.58 -25.06 -5.38
CA LEU A 17 -23.03 -25.12 -5.30
C LEU A 17 -23.66 -24.42 -6.52
N GLU A 18 -24.42 -25.13 -7.31
CA GLU A 18 -25.23 -24.59 -8.40
C GLU A 18 -26.57 -24.11 -7.85
N VAL A 19 -26.87 -22.81 -8.06
CA VAL A 19 -28.17 -22.22 -7.73
C VAL A 19 -28.77 -21.63 -9.00
N LYS A 20 -30.01 -22.01 -9.32
CA LYS A 20 -30.74 -21.47 -10.48
C LYS A 20 -31.99 -20.74 -10.00
N THR A 21 -32.19 -19.56 -10.55
CA THR A 21 -33.35 -18.69 -10.32
C THR A 21 -34.11 -18.43 -11.62
N ASN A 22 -35.25 -17.78 -11.49
CA ASN A 22 -36.03 -17.34 -12.67
C ASN A 22 -35.33 -16.25 -13.52
N GLY A 23 -34.17 -15.72 -13.10
CA GLY A 23 -33.48 -14.63 -13.81
C GLY A 23 -32.00 -14.89 -14.11
N ALA A 24 -31.33 -15.60 -13.22
CA ALA A 24 -29.88 -15.84 -13.31
C ALA A 24 -29.49 -17.21 -12.74
N GLN A 25 -28.28 -17.64 -13.06
CA GLN A 25 -27.62 -18.83 -12.49
C GLN A 25 -26.43 -18.39 -11.66
N PHE A 26 -26.11 -19.18 -10.62
CA PHE A 26 -25.00 -18.96 -9.72
C PHE A 26 -24.15 -20.22 -9.55
N GLN A 27 -22.85 -20.00 -9.44
CA GLN A 27 -21.86 -20.96 -8.92
C GLN A 27 -21.27 -20.38 -7.64
N ILE A 28 -21.40 -21.11 -6.52
CA ILE A 28 -20.89 -20.66 -5.23
C ILE A 28 -19.77 -21.60 -4.83
N TYR A 29 -18.54 -21.04 -4.70
CA TYR A 29 -17.35 -21.75 -4.27
C TYR A 29 -16.98 -21.32 -2.85
N VAL A 30 -16.62 -22.28 -2.00
CA VAL A 30 -16.02 -21.99 -0.68
C VAL A 30 -14.54 -22.25 -0.81
N LEU A 31 -13.74 -21.19 -1.03
CA LEU A 31 -12.32 -21.31 -1.35
C LEU A 31 -11.47 -21.69 -0.13
N ASP A 32 -11.84 -21.18 1.03
CA ASP A 32 -11.28 -21.52 2.34
C ASP A 32 -12.29 -21.18 3.44
N GLU A 33 -11.85 -21.21 4.71
CA GLU A 33 -12.71 -20.95 5.87
C GLU A 33 -13.35 -19.55 5.86
N ASN A 34 -12.77 -18.58 5.14
CA ASN A 34 -13.15 -17.18 5.20
C ASN A 34 -13.47 -16.55 3.84
N ILE A 35 -13.30 -17.25 2.72
CA ILE A 35 -13.52 -16.70 1.38
C ILE A 35 -14.55 -17.51 0.61
N ILE A 36 -15.65 -16.85 0.23
CA ILE A 36 -16.76 -17.43 -0.50
C ILE A 36 -16.96 -16.64 -1.80
N ARG A 37 -16.95 -17.32 -2.95
CA ARG A 37 -17.22 -16.71 -4.26
C ARG A 37 -18.66 -16.93 -4.68
N PHE A 38 -19.32 -15.87 -5.13
CA PHE A 38 -20.64 -15.85 -5.76
C PHE A 38 -20.48 -15.42 -7.22
N ARG A 39 -20.36 -16.38 -8.13
CA ARG A 39 -20.30 -16.12 -9.56
C ARG A 39 -21.68 -16.25 -10.16
N SER A 40 -22.19 -15.19 -10.81
CA SER A 40 -23.51 -15.19 -11.44
C SER A 40 -23.42 -15.11 -12.96
N THR A 41 -24.48 -15.48 -13.66
CA THR A 41 -24.68 -15.12 -15.05
C THR A 41 -26.18 -14.99 -15.37
N PHE A 42 -26.52 -13.99 -16.19
CA PHE A 42 -27.85 -13.81 -16.78
C PHE A 42 -27.97 -14.47 -18.17
N ALA A 43 -26.90 -15.09 -18.65
CA ALA A 43 -26.87 -15.92 -19.84
C ALA A 43 -27.22 -17.38 -19.54
N ASN A 44 -27.33 -18.20 -20.60
CA ASN A 44 -27.56 -19.63 -20.43
C ASN A 44 -26.33 -20.41 -19.98
N GLU A 45 -25.14 -19.89 -20.29
CA GLU A 45 -23.84 -20.46 -19.95
C GLU A 45 -22.94 -19.40 -19.32
N PHE A 46 -22.07 -19.85 -18.44
CA PHE A 46 -21.04 -18.98 -17.85
C PHE A 46 -19.95 -18.68 -18.88
N PRO A 47 -19.44 -17.43 -18.95
CA PRO A 47 -18.26 -17.13 -19.75
C PRO A 47 -17.03 -17.90 -19.24
N PRO A 48 -15.94 -17.99 -20.02
CA PRO A 48 -14.67 -18.50 -19.54
C PRO A 48 -14.23 -17.82 -18.24
N GLU A 49 -13.48 -18.55 -17.41
CA GLU A 49 -12.84 -17.96 -16.23
C GLU A 49 -11.65 -17.12 -16.66
N GLU A 50 -11.60 -15.87 -16.21
CA GLU A 50 -10.54 -14.94 -16.52
C GLU A 50 -10.36 -13.97 -15.36
N SER A 51 -9.18 -13.91 -14.76
CA SER A 51 -8.88 -12.95 -13.70
C SER A 51 -7.40 -12.60 -13.58
N TYR A 52 -7.07 -11.35 -13.77
CA TYR A 52 -5.73 -10.80 -13.54
C TYR A 52 -5.49 -10.41 -12.07
N ALA A 53 -6.55 -10.35 -11.25
CA ALA A 53 -6.47 -9.96 -9.84
C ALA A 53 -6.20 -11.13 -8.90
N LEU A 54 -6.75 -12.31 -9.20
CA LEU A 54 -6.77 -13.45 -8.27
C LEU A 54 -5.45 -14.22 -8.31
N VAL A 55 -4.90 -14.54 -7.14
CA VAL A 55 -3.80 -15.50 -6.99
C VAL A 55 -4.26 -16.81 -6.34
N LYS A 56 -5.48 -16.87 -5.81
CA LYS A 56 -6.08 -18.09 -5.24
C LYS A 56 -7.33 -18.46 -6.04
N THR A 57 -7.33 -19.62 -6.68
CA THR A 57 -8.45 -20.13 -7.51
C THR A 57 -8.72 -21.60 -7.26
N ALA A 58 -9.99 -22.03 -7.47
CA ALA A 58 -10.40 -23.42 -7.44
C ALA A 58 -10.84 -23.94 -8.83
N TRP A 59 -10.60 -23.19 -9.89
CA TRP A 59 -11.00 -23.45 -11.26
C TRP A 59 -9.84 -23.20 -12.22
N ASN A 60 -9.91 -23.71 -13.44
CA ASN A 60 -8.98 -23.38 -14.51
C ASN A 60 -9.33 -21.99 -15.02
N ASP A 61 -8.33 -21.15 -15.16
CA ASP A 61 -8.47 -19.75 -15.54
C ASP A 61 -7.61 -19.45 -16.77
N GLN A 62 -8.12 -18.64 -17.68
CA GLN A 62 -7.42 -18.30 -18.92
C GLN A 62 -6.07 -17.61 -18.67
N THR A 63 -5.93 -16.96 -17.53
CA THR A 63 -4.69 -16.27 -17.14
C THR A 63 -3.72 -17.13 -16.32
N ASP A 64 -3.98 -18.45 -16.18
CA ASP A 64 -3.11 -19.34 -15.39
C ASP A 64 -1.66 -19.36 -15.87
N ASP A 65 -1.41 -19.34 -17.18
CA ASP A 65 -0.04 -19.30 -17.72
C ASP A 65 0.67 -17.94 -17.46
N VAL A 66 -0.07 -16.86 -17.54
CA VAL A 66 0.46 -15.50 -17.31
C VAL A 66 0.77 -15.24 -15.83
N LEU A 67 0.01 -15.89 -14.94
CA LEU A 67 0.16 -15.77 -13.49
C LEU A 67 0.76 -17.04 -12.85
N ALA A 68 1.40 -17.92 -13.61
CA ALA A 68 1.82 -19.25 -13.19
C ALA A 68 2.64 -19.25 -11.89
N ASP A 69 3.60 -18.31 -11.75
CA ASP A 69 4.48 -18.20 -10.58
C ASP A 69 3.76 -17.60 -9.34
N GLU A 70 2.55 -17.08 -9.51
CA GLU A 70 1.78 -16.39 -8.46
C GLU A 70 0.50 -17.14 -8.11
N ARG A 71 -0.06 -17.93 -9.05
CA ARG A 71 -1.35 -18.59 -8.92
C ARG A 71 -1.27 -19.82 -8.02
N GLN A 72 -2.07 -19.82 -6.96
CA GLN A 72 -2.26 -20.96 -6.08
C GLN A 72 -3.60 -21.62 -6.36
N ARG A 73 -3.55 -22.88 -6.81
CA ARG A 73 -4.74 -23.72 -6.93
C ARG A 73 -5.11 -24.29 -5.57
N VAL A 74 -6.37 -24.14 -5.16
CA VAL A 74 -6.92 -24.70 -3.93
C VAL A 74 -8.08 -25.64 -4.22
N GLU A 75 -8.28 -26.62 -3.35
CA GLU A 75 -9.48 -27.46 -3.35
C GLU A 75 -10.59 -26.75 -2.59
N PRO A 76 -11.78 -26.57 -3.18
CA PRO A 76 -12.91 -25.95 -2.48
C PRO A 76 -13.31 -26.75 -1.25
N LEU A 77 -13.68 -26.08 -0.17
CA LEU A 77 -14.16 -26.75 1.02
C LEU A 77 -15.51 -27.44 0.79
N PRO A 78 -15.76 -28.56 1.47
CA PRO A 78 -17.05 -29.24 1.42
C PRO A 78 -18.17 -28.38 1.99
N ARG A 79 -19.38 -28.57 1.48
CA ARG A 79 -20.58 -27.82 1.87
C ARG A 79 -21.66 -28.80 2.33
N ALA A 80 -22.23 -28.57 3.53
CA ALA A 80 -23.40 -29.29 3.99
C ALA A 80 -24.65 -28.43 3.75
N ILE A 81 -25.66 -29.02 3.12
CA ILE A 81 -26.90 -28.33 2.74
C ILE A 81 -28.05 -28.93 3.55
N SER A 82 -28.84 -28.10 4.18
CA SER A 82 -30.06 -28.46 4.88
C SER A 82 -31.23 -27.59 4.42
N SER A 83 -32.41 -28.16 4.36
CA SER A 83 -33.63 -27.41 4.07
C SER A 83 -34.11 -26.70 5.32
N MET A 84 -34.67 -25.51 5.12
CA MET A 84 -35.35 -24.72 6.15
C MET A 84 -36.70 -24.21 5.62
N GLU A 85 -37.54 -23.65 6.49
CA GLU A 85 -38.75 -22.96 6.05
C GLU A 85 -38.39 -21.78 5.13
N GLY A 86 -38.91 -21.78 3.93
CA GLY A 86 -38.66 -20.72 2.94
C GLY A 86 -37.30 -20.76 2.22
N GLY A 87 -36.47 -21.84 2.37
CA GLY A 87 -35.19 -21.91 1.68
C GLY A 87 -34.21 -22.98 2.14
N TYR A 88 -32.94 -22.65 2.12
CA TYR A 88 -31.85 -23.58 2.45
C TYR A 88 -30.80 -22.89 3.30
N ARG A 89 -30.12 -23.66 4.14
CA ARG A 89 -28.88 -23.29 4.86
C ARG A 89 -27.72 -24.10 4.31
N VAL A 90 -26.64 -23.46 4.01
CA VAL A 90 -25.41 -24.05 3.45
C VAL A 90 -24.25 -23.72 4.37
N GLU A 91 -23.64 -24.71 4.98
CA GLU A 91 -22.41 -24.53 5.75
C GLU A 91 -21.25 -24.24 4.80
N ALA A 92 -20.54 -23.15 5.02
CA ALA A 92 -19.49 -22.61 4.15
C ALA A 92 -18.31 -22.07 4.99
N GLY A 93 -17.37 -22.95 5.34
CA GLY A 93 -16.22 -22.57 6.20
C GLY A 93 -16.68 -22.06 7.58
N ASN A 94 -16.23 -20.88 7.95
CA ASN A 94 -16.62 -20.22 9.20
C ASN A 94 -18.02 -19.56 9.16
N TYR A 95 -18.71 -19.64 8.02
CA TYR A 95 -19.98 -18.95 7.76
C TYR A 95 -21.08 -19.90 7.36
N ILE A 96 -22.29 -19.36 7.31
CA ILE A 96 -23.49 -20.04 6.83
C ILE A 96 -24.11 -19.16 5.75
N ILE A 97 -24.35 -19.72 4.58
CA ILE A 97 -25.11 -19.07 3.52
C ILE A 97 -26.57 -19.48 3.67
N VAL A 98 -27.44 -18.52 3.94
CA VAL A 98 -28.89 -18.70 3.91
C VAL A 98 -29.39 -18.30 2.53
N ILE A 99 -30.08 -19.21 1.87
CA ILE A 99 -30.68 -18.99 0.54
C ILE A 99 -32.19 -18.92 0.71
N HIS A 100 -32.73 -17.72 0.64
CA HIS A 100 -34.18 -17.50 0.65
C HIS A 100 -34.76 -17.81 -0.72
N ALA A 101 -35.87 -18.57 -0.76
CA ALA A 101 -36.42 -19.06 -2.01
C ALA A 101 -37.37 -18.08 -2.71
N ASP A 102 -38.21 -17.37 -1.94
CA ASP A 102 -39.20 -16.42 -2.45
C ASP A 102 -39.55 -15.38 -1.36
N PRO A 103 -39.14 -14.12 -1.49
CA PRO A 103 -38.29 -13.57 -2.55
C PRO A 103 -36.84 -14.05 -2.46
N PHE A 104 -36.24 -14.34 -3.63
CA PHE A 104 -34.86 -14.83 -3.67
C PHE A 104 -33.85 -13.80 -3.17
N SER A 105 -32.94 -14.23 -2.29
CA SER A 105 -31.78 -13.48 -1.81
C SER A 105 -30.79 -14.39 -1.10
N PHE A 106 -29.54 -13.96 -1.03
CA PHE A 106 -28.54 -14.56 -0.14
C PHE A 106 -28.39 -13.75 1.14
N GLU A 107 -28.14 -14.47 2.22
CA GLU A 107 -27.76 -13.92 3.51
C GLU A 107 -26.54 -14.70 4.00
N ILE A 108 -25.60 -14.04 4.65
CA ILE A 108 -24.43 -14.66 5.24
C ILE A 108 -24.47 -14.41 6.74
N GLU A 109 -24.43 -15.51 7.49
CA GLU A 109 -24.38 -15.52 8.96
C GLU A 109 -23.03 -16.06 9.44
N ASP A 110 -22.59 -15.63 10.62
CA ASP A 110 -21.53 -16.32 11.34
C ASP A 110 -22.03 -17.61 12.00
N ARG A 111 -21.14 -18.38 12.63
CA ARG A 111 -21.50 -19.61 13.35
C ARG A 111 -22.36 -19.38 14.62
N ASN A 112 -22.45 -18.12 15.09
CA ASN A 112 -23.30 -17.75 16.23
C ASN A 112 -24.71 -17.31 15.79
N GLY A 113 -24.96 -17.22 14.47
CA GLY A 113 -26.23 -16.76 13.91
C GLY A 113 -26.35 -15.25 13.77
N ASN A 114 -25.24 -14.50 13.88
CA ASN A 114 -25.26 -13.08 13.56
C ASN A 114 -25.27 -12.89 12.05
N VAL A 115 -26.20 -12.08 11.55
CA VAL A 115 -26.26 -11.73 10.13
C VAL A 115 -25.14 -10.75 9.81
N ILE A 116 -24.16 -11.19 9.03
CA ILE A 116 -23.02 -10.38 8.61
C ILE A 116 -23.36 -9.56 7.37
N ARG A 117 -24.11 -10.17 6.44
CA ARG A 117 -24.50 -9.55 5.17
C ARG A 117 -25.83 -10.09 4.69
N GLN A 118 -26.62 -9.23 4.07
CA GLN A 118 -27.88 -9.63 3.46
C GLN A 118 -28.07 -8.91 2.12
N ASP A 119 -28.48 -9.64 1.09
CA ASP A 119 -28.96 -9.04 -0.15
C ASP A 119 -30.29 -8.30 0.06
N LEU A 120 -30.63 -7.40 -0.85
CA LEU A 120 -31.94 -6.75 -0.82
C LEU A 120 -33.00 -7.74 -1.33
N PRO A 121 -33.90 -8.26 -0.48
CA PRO A 121 -34.85 -9.29 -0.88
C PRO A 121 -35.73 -8.85 -2.06
N GLY A 122 -35.86 -9.72 -3.06
CA GLY A 122 -36.66 -9.46 -4.27
C GLY A 122 -36.02 -8.50 -5.28
N ARG A 123 -34.83 -7.98 -4.99
CA ARG A 123 -34.08 -7.11 -5.91
C ARG A 123 -32.56 -7.37 -5.84
N ALA A 124 -32.13 -8.54 -5.38
CA ALA A 124 -30.74 -8.83 -5.12
C ALA A 124 -29.85 -8.64 -6.37
N PHE A 125 -30.17 -9.32 -7.48
CA PHE A 125 -29.40 -9.26 -8.70
C PHE A 125 -30.30 -8.83 -9.88
N VAL A 126 -29.86 -7.82 -10.61
CA VAL A 126 -30.62 -7.21 -11.71
C VAL A 126 -29.71 -7.02 -12.90
N ARG A 127 -30.21 -7.38 -14.12
CA ARG A 127 -29.63 -6.92 -15.37
C ARG A 127 -30.61 -5.96 -16.07
N ASP A 128 -30.19 -4.71 -16.22
CA ASP A 128 -31.06 -3.67 -16.78
C ASP A 128 -31.18 -3.76 -18.32
N ASN A 129 -31.95 -2.87 -18.92
CA ASN A 129 -32.17 -2.86 -20.38
C ASN A 129 -30.94 -2.37 -21.16
N ASN A 130 -29.98 -1.74 -20.51
CA ASN A 130 -28.72 -1.28 -21.11
C ASN A 130 -27.59 -2.33 -20.98
N GLY A 131 -27.89 -3.50 -20.43
CA GLY A 131 -26.91 -4.59 -20.23
C GLY A 131 -26.09 -4.47 -18.96
N ARG A 132 -26.27 -3.43 -18.13
CA ARG A 132 -25.57 -3.26 -16.86
C ARG A 132 -26.07 -4.28 -15.84
N THR A 133 -25.14 -4.80 -15.04
CA THR A 133 -25.46 -5.76 -13.98
C THR A 133 -25.30 -5.10 -12.62
N ILE A 134 -26.30 -5.31 -11.74
CA ILE A 134 -26.40 -4.62 -10.46
C ILE A 134 -26.60 -5.66 -9.34
N HIS A 135 -25.85 -5.54 -8.27
CA HIS A 135 -26.00 -6.30 -7.04
C HIS A 135 -26.39 -5.36 -5.89
N TYR A 136 -27.59 -5.57 -5.34
CA TYR A 136 -28.15 -4.76 -4.25
C TYR A 136 -28.00 -5.49 -2.91
N SER A 137 -27.54 -4.76 -1.91
CA SER A 137 -27.39 -5.22 -0.53
C SER A 137 -28.24 -4.40 0.40
N ARG A 138 -28.87 -5.04 1.38
CA ARG A 138 -29.60 -4.36 2.43
C ARG A 138 -28.65 -3.57 3.32
N MET A 139 -29.03 -2.32 3.65
CA MET A 139 -28.30 -1.47 4.56
C MET A 139 -28.93 -1.47 5.95
N GLN A 140 -28.08 -1.50 6.96
CA GLN A 140 -28.45 -1.40 8.38
C GLN A 140 -27.77 -0.19 9.03
N ASP A 141 -28.25 0.24 10.19
CA ASP A 141 -27.63 1.32 10.95
C ASP A 141 -26.35 0.82 11.63
N GLY A 142 -25.37 1.71 11.78
CA GLY A 142 -24.09 1.41 12.41
C GLY A 142 -23.02 0.89 11.46
N HIS A 143 -23.36 0.59 10.19
CA HIS A 143 -22.37 0.16 9.19
C HIS A 143 -21.49 1.31 8.71
N ARG A 144 -20.19 1.03 8.55
CA ARG A 144 -19.13 1.90 8.04
C ARG A 144 -18.43 1.21 6.88
N PHE A 145 -17.95 2.00 5.92
CA PHE A 145 -17.37 1.44 4.69
C PHE A 145 -15.99 2.02 4.42
N TYR A 146 -14.99 1.14 4.31
CA TYR A 146 -13.60 1.51 4.09
C TYR A 146 -13.04 0.82 2.85
N GLY A 147 -11.91 1.31 2.32
CA GLY A 147 -11.25 0.73 1.16
C GLY A 147 -11.63 1.45 -0.14
N PHE A 148 -12.16 0.73 -1.13
CA PHE A 148 -12.51 1.18 -2.49
C PHE A 148 -11.31 1.65 -3.33
N GLY A 149 -10.08 1.25 -2.97
CA GLY A 149 -8.88 1.70 -3.65
C GLY A 149 -8.58 3.17 -3.42
N GLU A 150 -8.25 3.89 -4.48
CA GLU A 150 -7.90 5.30 -4.41
C GLU A 150 -9.14 6.18 -4.49
N LYS A 151 -9.57 6.72 -3.36
CA LYS A 151 -10.76 7.55 -3.23
C LYS A 151 -10.51 8.78 -2.37
N SER A 152 -10.93 9.93 -2.87
CA SER A 152 -10.87 11.21 -2.15
C SER A 152 -11.82 11.27 -0.95
N GLY A 153 -11.68 12.32 -0.13
CA GLY A 153 -12.54 12.61 1.02
C GLY A 153 -12.14 11.86 2.29
N VAL A 154 -13.05 11.77 3.26
CA VAL A 154 -12.81 11.08 4.53
C VAL A 154 -12.68 9.57 4.35
N LEU A 155 -12.16 8.89 5.37
CA LEU A 155 -11.87 7.45 5.33
C LEU A 155 -13.16 6.62 5.18
N ASP A 156 -14.18 6.89 6.01
CA ASP A 156 -15.49 6.24 5.92
C ASP A 156 -16.27 6.74 4.70
N LYS A 157 -16.65 5.82 3.83
CA LYS A 157 -17.38 6.12 2.57
C LYS A 157 -18.90 5.93 2.69
N TYR A 158 -19.45 5.83 3.89
CA TYR A 158 -20.90 5.84 4.11
C TYR A 158 -21.54 7.11 3.51
N LYS A 159 -22.70 6.94 2.85
CA LYS A 159 -23.37 7.99 2.07
C LYS A 159 -22.51 8.61 0.95
N ARG A 160 -21.68 7.78 0.32
CA ARG A 160 -20.92 8.18 -0.87
C ARG A 160 -21.34 7.34 -2.07
N ARG A 161 -21.44 7.99 -3.21
CA ARG A 161 -21.50 7.34 -4.52
C ARG A 161 -20.15 7.51 -5.18
N MET A 162 -19.54 6.43 -5.63
CA MET A 162 -18.17 6.42 -6.12
C MET A 162 -18.10 5.72 -7.46
N ARG A 163 -17.40 6.34 -8.40
CA ARG A 163 -17.13 5.76 -9.71
C ARG A 163 -15.83 4.96 -9.66
N MET A 164 -15.87 3.73 -10.11
CA MET A 164 -14.71 2.85 -10.27
C MET A 164 -14.26 2.94 -11.73
N HIS A 165 -13.19 3.70 -11.95
CA HIS A 165 -12.63 4.01 -13.25
C HIS A 165 -11.22 4.57 -13.07
N ASN A 166 -10.29 4.28 -14.00
CA ASN A 166 -8.96 4.88 -14.01
C ASN A 166 -8.97 6.12 -14.89
N THR A 167 -8.52 7.26 -14.38
CA THR A 167 -8.44 8.50 -15.13
C THR A 167 -7.28 9.37 -14.68
N ASP A 168 -6.69 10.13 -15.60
CA ASP A 168 -5.67 11.14 -15.30
C ASP A 168 -6.34 12.39 -14.71
N SER A 169 -6.41 12.44 -13.39
CA SER A 169 -7.04 13.53 -12.63
C SER A 169 -6.03 14.61 -12.25
N LEU A 170 -5.36 15.23 -13.22
CA LEU A 170 -4.38 16.31 -12.97
C LEU A 170 -4.95 17.40 -12.06
N GLY A 171 -4.23 17.74 -11.00
CA GLY A 171 -4.61 18.80 -10.06
C GLY A 171 -5.86 18.45 -9.24
N TRP A 172 -6.07 17.18 -8.90
CA TRP A 172 -7.28 16.72 -8.24
C TRP A 172 -7.48 17.31 -6.82
N ASN A 173 -8.73 17.55 -6.47
CA ASN A 173 -9.13 18.01 -5.16
C ASN A 173 -9.30 16.82 -4.22
N ALA A 174 -8.40 16.69 -3.22
CA ALA A 174 -8.34 15.54 -2.33
C ALA A 174 -9.59 15.34 -1.45
N LYS A 175 -10.47 16.31 -1.35
CA LYS A 175 -11.74 16.20 -0.59
C LYS A 175 -12.88 15.61 -1.40
N LYS A 176 -12.91 15.78 -2.74
CA LYS A 176 -14.14 15.50 -3.50
C LYS A 176 -13.96 14.92 -4.90
N THR A 177 -12.77 14.95 -5.52
CA THR A 177 -12.59 14.43 -6.88
C THR A 177 -12.78 12.91 -6.92
N ASP A 178 -13.61 12.43 -7.82
CA ASP A 178 -13.85 11.01 -8.11
C ASP A 178 -14.28 10.87 -9.57
N PRO A 179 -13.71 9.95 -10.37
CA PRO A 179 -12.70 8.95 -9.99
C PRO A 179 -11.26 9.50 -9.94
N LEU A 180 -10.32 8.62 -9.53
CA LEU A 180 -8.88 8.85 -9.50
C LEU A 180 -8.14 7.77 -10.32
N TYR A 181 -6.87 7.51 -10.03
CA TYR A 181 -5.96 6.72 -10.87
C TYR A 181 -6.10 5.20 -10.74
N LYS A 182 -6.56 4.68 -9.59
CA LYS A 182 -6.64 3.24 -9.33
C LYS A 182 -8.06 2.76 -9.08
N MET A 183 -8.43 1.70 -9.78
CA MET A 183 -9.71 1.04 -9.63
C MET A 183 -9.53 -0.27 -8.85
N ILE A 184 -9.96 -0.30 -7.59
CA ILE A 184 -9.96 -1.52 -6.76
C ILE A 184 -11.38 -1.72 -6.23
N PRO A 185 -12.21 -2.56 -6.85
CA PRO A 185 -13.61 -2.74 -6.49
C PRO A 185 -13.77 -3.66 -5.27
N PHE A 186 -13.09 -3.29 -4.17
CA PHE A 186 -13.10 -3.96 -2.89
C PHE A 186 -13.44 -2.97 -1.78
N TYR A 187 -14.32 -3.37 -0.86
CA TYR A 187 -14.58 -2.62 0.35
C TYR A 187 -14.70 -3.51 1.58
N ILE A 188 -14.50 -2.89 2.72
CA ILE A 188 -14.70 -3.45 4.05
C ILE A 188 -15.99 -2.85 4.60
N ASP A 189 -16.92 -3.71 5.01
CA ASP A 189 -18.14 -3.38 5.74
C ASP A 189 -17.89 -3.67 7.22
N PHE A 190 -17.92 -2.62 8.03
CA PHE A 190 -17.74 -2.70 9.47
C PHE A 190 -19.04 -2.37 10.19
N ASP A 191 -19.65 -3.39 10.77
CA ASP A 191 -20.78 -3.22 11.70
C ASP A 191 -20.26 -2.79 13.07
N SER A 192 -20.34 -1.49 13.33
CA SER A 192 -19.88 -0.91 14.59
C SER A 192 -20.77 -1.24 15.80
N ASN A 193 -21.99 -1.75 15.59
CA ASN A 193 -22.90 -2.17 16.66
C ASN A 193 -22.48 -3.54 17.23
N ASN A 194 -22.09 -4.46 16.35
CA ASN A 194 -21.67 -5.82 16.70
C ASN A 194 -20.15 -5.99 16.73
N ASN A 195 -19.41 -4.95 16.34
CA ASN A 195 -17.93 -4.96 16.22
C ASN A 195 -17.42 -6.08 15.29
N ILE A 196 -18.07 -6.26 14.15
CA ILE A 196 -17.74 -7.29 13.16
C ILE A 196 -17.44 -6.63 11.82
N ALA A 197 -16.33 -7.01 11.20
CA ALA A 197 -15.97 -6.61 9.86
C ALA A 197 -16.11 -7.76 8.86
N SER A 198 -16.49 -7.44 7.64
CA SER A 198 -16.44 -8.32 6.47
C SER A 198 -16.01 -7.53 5.24
N GLY A 199 -15.61 -8.21 4.17
CA GLY A 199 -15.24 -7.57 2.91
C GLY A 199 -16.04 -8.07 1.73
N MET A 200 -16.17 -7.23 0.72
CA MET A 200 -16.69 -7.61 -0.59
C MET A 200 -15.72 -7.16 -1.68
N PHE A 201 -15.29 -8.10 -2.50
CA PHE A 201 -14.52 -7.85 -3.70
C PHE A 201 -15.32 -8.26 -4.92
N TYR A 202 -15.41 -7.36 -5.92
CA TYR A 202 -16.05 -7.64 -7.22
C TYR A 202 -14.95 -7.79 -8.28
N ASN A 203 -14.74 -9.01 -8.75
CA ASN A 203 -13.76 -9.31 -9.79
C ASN A 203 -14.31 -8.94 -11.17
N ASN A 204 -14.46 -7.63 -11.40
CA ASN A 204 -14.94 -7.05 -12.65
C ASN A 204 -14.17 -5.75 -12.90
N ALA A 205 -13.48 -5.67 -14.03
CA ALA A 205 -12.61 -4.57 -14.40
C ALA A 205 -13.29 -3.53 -15.32
N ALA A 206 -14.56 -3.74 -15.70
CA ALA A 206 -15.33 -2.74 -16.42
C ALA A 206 -15.68 -1.55 -15.50
N ASP A 207 -15.91 -0.41 -16.11
CA ASP A 207 -16.40 0.77 -15.40
C ASP A 207 -17.59 0.40 -14.51
N SER A 208 -17.55 0.86 -13.26
CA SER A 208 -18.55 0.49 -12.27
C SER A 208 -18.83 1.60 -11.26
N VAL A 209 -19.86 1.43 -10.47
CA VAL A 209 -20.30 2.38 -9.46
C VAL A 209 -20.61 1.63 -8.15
N PHE A 210 -20.11 2.14 -7.06
CA PHE A 210 -20.66 1.85 -5.73
C PHE A 210 -21.54 2.99 -5.27
N ASP A 211 -22.75 2.66 -4.79
CA ASP A 211 -23.63 3.57 -4.06
C ASP A 211 -23.81 3.03 -2.63
N MET A 212 -23.31 3.78 -1.65
CA MET A 212 -23.30 3.38 -0.26
C MET A 212 -24.38 4.14 0.51
N ASP A 213 -25.65 3.83 0.24
CA ASP A 213 -26.83 4.45 0.86
C ASP A 213 -27.06 5.92 0.45
N CYS A 214 -26.69 6.28 -0.80
CA CYS A 214 -27.05 7.60 -1.38
C CYS A 214 -28.42 7.59 -2.05
N GLU A 215 -28.70 6.52 -2.78
CA GLU A 215 -29.98 6.35 -3.47
C GLU A 215 -31.03 5.82 -2.50
N HIS A 216 -32.19 6.45 -2.50
CA HIS A 216 -33.32 6.06 -1.64
C HIS A 216 -34.56 5.74 -2.48
N SER A 217 -35.34 4.79 -2.00
CA SER A 217 -36.61 4.41 -2.61
C SER A 217 -37.72 4.40 -1.57
N ASN A 218 -38.92 4.86 -1.97
CA ASN A 218 -40.12 4.73 -1.13
C ASN A 218 -40.69 3.31 -1.09
N TYR A 219 -40.17 2.41 -1.92
CA TYR A 219 -40.70 1.04 -2.10
C TYR A 219 -39.78 -0.03 -1.52
N TRP A 220 -38.50 0.26 -1.37
CA TRP A 220 -37.49 -0.69 -0.92
C TRP A 220 -36.92 -0.26 0.44
N LEU A 221 -36.49 -1.23 1.23
CA LEU A 221 -35.64 -0.98 2.39
C LEU A 221 -34.38 -0.24 1.98
N ARG A 222 -33.67 0.38 2.90
CA ARG A 222 -32.39 1.03 2.62
C ARG A 222 -31.41 0.04 2.04
N TYR A 223 -30.62 0.47 1.05
CA TYR A 223 -29.70 -0.40 0.30
C TYR A 223 -28.42 0.33 -0.11
N SER A 224 -27.40 -0.46 -0.33
CA SER A 224 -26.23 -0.13 -1.15
C SER A 224 -26.26 -0.97 -2.42
N TYR A 225 -25.48 -0.58 -3.44
CA TYR A 225 -25.32 -1.42 -4.61
C TYR A 225 -23.95 -1.27 -5.27
N PHE A 226 -23.53 -2.33 -5.94
CA PHE A 226 -22.50 -2.34 -6.96
C PHE A 226 -23.16 -2.48 -8.33
N GLN A 227 -22.78 -1.63 -9.30
CA GLN A 227 -23.26 -1.68 -10.69
C GLN A 227 -22.05 -1.69 -11.61
N CYS A 228 -21.93 -2.66 -12.53
CA CYS A 228 -20.93 -2.67 -13.59
C CYS A 228 -21.59 -2.42 -14.95
N ASP A 229 -20.86 -1.71 -15.83
CA ASP A 229 -21.35 -1.34 -17.15
C ASP A 229 -21.28 -2.51 -18.15
N ALA A 230 -20.40 -3.50 -17.89
CA ALA A 230 -20.27 -4.72 -18.67
C ALA A 230 -19.96 -5.92 -17.79
N GLY A 231 -20.17 -7.12 -18.31
CA GLY A 231 -19.94 -8.38 -17.60
C GLY A 231 -21.04 -8.73 -16.61
N ASP A 232 -20.81 -9.81 -15.90
CA ASP A 232 -21.69 -10.35 -14.85
C ASP A 232 -21.10 -10.08 -13.45
N ILE A 233 -21.85 -10.38 -12.40
CA ILE A 233 -21.35 -10.26 -11.02
C ILE A 233 -20.51 -11.49 -10.69
N ASP A 234 -19.25 -11.26 -10.38
CA ASP A 234 -18.31 -12.19 -9.79
C ASP A 234 -17.82 -11.59 -8.46
N ALA A 235 -18.48 -11.94 -7.38
CA ALA A 235 -18.29 -11.32 -6.07
C ALA A 235 -17.70 -12.31 -5.08
N PHE A 236 -16.76 -11.82 -4.27
CA PHE A 236 -16.13 -12.56 -3.18
C PHE A 236 -16.52 -11.95 -1.84
N PHE A 237 -17.18 -12.74 -1.01
CA PHE A 237 -17.31 -12.44 0.40
C PHE A 237 -16.01 -12.83 1.10
N ILE A 238 -15.51 -11.92 1.93
CA ILE A 238 -14.26 -12.08 2.67
C ILE A 238 -14.55 -11.86 4.16
N GLY A 239 -14.41 -12.93 4.93
CA GLY A 239 -14.73 -12.93 6.35
C GLY A 239 -13.70 -12.20 7.21
N GLY A 240 -14.19 -11.67 8.35
CA GLY A 240 -13.39 -11.10 9.43
C GLY A 240 -13.10 -12.11 10.55
N PRO A 241 -13.34 -11.76 11.82
CA PRO A 241 -14.22 -10.69 12.31
C PRO A 241 -13.62 -9.30 12.43
N THR A 242 -12.28 -9.17 12.28
CA THR A 242 -11.65 -7.86 12.40
C THR A 242 -11.36 -7.26 11.01
N ILE A 243 -11.24 -5.93 10.93
CA ILE A 243 -10.77 -5.23 9.73
C ILE A 243 -9.41 -5.77 9.28
N LYS A 244 -8.55 -6.10 10.24
CA LYS A 244 -7.24 -6.71 10.02
C LYS A 244 -7.35 -8.06 9.32
N ASP A 245 -8.22 -8.94 9.78
CA ASP A 245 -8.45 -10.24 9.15
C ASP A 245 -8.97 -10.08 7.73
N VAL A 246 -9.92 -9.18 7.50
CA VAL A 246 -10.47 -8.90 6.17
C VAL A 246 -9.38 -8.46 5.19
N VAL A 247 -8.49 -7.54 5.58
CA VAL A 247 -7.37 -7.09 4.72
C VAL A 247 -6.40 -8.24 4.43
N ARG A 248 -6.10 -9.08 5.41
CA ARG A 248 -5.23 -10.25 5.25
C ARG A 248 -5.83 -11.27 4.31
N HIS A 249 -7.11 -11.64 4.50
CA HIS A 249 -7.81 -12.58 3.64
C HIS A 249 -8.01 -12.02 2.22
N TYR A 250 -8.28 -10.71 2.06
CA TYR A 250 -8.33 -10.07 0.76
C TYR A 250 -6.99 -10.17 0.02
N THR A 251 -5.88 -9.95 0.73
CA THR A 251 -4.55 -10.07 0.13
C THR A 251 -4.08 -11.52 -0.03
N ASP A 252 -4.66 -12.50 0.69
CA ASP A 252 -4.50 -13.93 0.37
C ASP A 252 -5.17 -14.28 -0.97
N LEU A 253 -6.26 -13.61 -1.29
CA LEU A 253 -6.98 -13.79 -2.55
C LEU A 253 -6.30 -13.09 -3.73
N THR A 254 -5.78 -11.86 -3.52
CA THR A 254 -5.28 -10.96 -4.59
C THR A 254 -3.76 -10.79 -4.62
N GLY A 255 -3.06 -11.43 -3.71
CA GLY A 255 -1.61 -11.38 -3.56
C GLY A 255 -1.12 -10.31 -2.59
N LYS A 256 0.03 -10.58 -1.99
CA LYS A 256 0.68 -9.70 -1.01
C LYS A 256 1.51 -8.61 -1.69
N THR A 257 1.85 -7.57 -0.93
CA THR A 257 2.77 -6.52 -1.37
C THR A 257 4.14 -7.09 -1.71
N VAL A 258 4.69 -6.71 -2.86
CA VAL A 258 6.04 -7.11 -3.26
C VAL A 258 7.08 -6.51 -2.31
N MET A 259 8.08 -7.31 -1.95
CA MET A 259 9.22 -6.84 -1.16
C MET A 259 10.17 -6.02 -2.01
N MET A 260 10.17 -4.70 -1.83
CA MET A 260 10.99 -3.76 -2.60
C MET A 260 12.39 -3.58 -2.01
N PRO A 261 13.36 -3.04 -2.79
CA PRO A 261 14.65 -2.66 -2.23
C PRO A 261 14.50 -1.71 -1.04
N LYS A 262 15.36 -1.84 -0.04
CA LYS A 262 15.34 -0.97 1.16
C LYS A 262 15.41 0.52 0.79
N ALA A 263 16.15 0.86 -0.26
CA ALA A 263 16.28 2.22 -0.78
C ALA A 263 14.93 2.81 -1.25
N SER A 264 13.91 2.00 -1.57
CA SER A 264 12.55 2.47 -1.91
C SER A 264 11.87 3.22 -0.76
N LEU A 265 12.34 3.02 0.48
CA LEU A 265 11.91 3.75 1.67
C LEU A 265 12.68 5.05 1.90
N GLY A 266 13.73 5.32 1.12
CA GLY A 266 14.50 6.56 1.19
C GLY A 266 13.77 7.76 0.57
N TYR A 267 14.45 8.90 0.57
CA TYR A 267 14.01 10.06 -0.17
C TYR A 267 14.35 9.90 -1.64
N MET A 268 13.36 10.02 -2.49
CA MET A 268 13.46 10.06 -3.93
C MET A 268 13.27 11.49 -4.41
N GLY A 269 14.34 12.14 -4.87
CA GLY A 269 14.25 13.44 -5.53
C GLY A 269 13.46 13.33 -6.82
N SER A 270 12.71 14.35 -7.17
CA SER A 270 11.96 14.39 -8.42
C SER A 270 11.47 15.80 -8.73
N THR A 271 11.41 16.13 -10.00
CA THR A 271 10.74 17.33 -10.51
C THR A 271 10.66 17.25 -12.03
N MET A 272 9.65 17.90 -12.60
CA MET A 272 9.58 18.08 -14.05
C MET A 272 10.68 19.01 -14.55
N TYR A 273 11.06 20.04 -13.76
CA TYR A 273 11.98 21.09 -14.14
C TYR A 273 13.31 20.60 -14.72
N TYR A 274 14.01 19.68 -14.03
CA TYR A 274 15.34 19.25 -14.43
C TYR A 274 15.38 18.54 -15.79
N THR A 275 14.30 17.85 -16.18
CA THR A 275 14.23 17.18 -17.46
C THR A 275 13.74 18.08 -18.60
N GLU A 276 13.31 19.31 -18.30
CA GLU A 276 12.86 20.30 -19.28
C GLU A 276 13.91 21.39 -19.57
N LEU A 277 15.09 21.32 -18.98
CA LEU A 277 16.21 22.21 -19.30
C LEU A 277 16.61 22.06 -20.78
N ASP A 278 17.07 23.13 -21.40
CA ASP A 278 17.49 23.10 -22.81
C ASP A 278 18.64 22.12 -23.08
N ARG A 279 19.54 21.96 -22.09
CA ARG A 279 20.71 21.09 -22.16
C ARG A 279 21.20 20.70 -20.79
N ARG A 280 22.02 19.61 -20.71
CA ARG A 280 22.77 19.22 -19.51
C ARG A 280 21.91 18.97 -18.26
N SER A 281 20.73 18.42 -18.48
CA SER A 281 19.87 17.89 -17.40
C SER A 281 20.60 16.84 -16.56
N ASP A 282 21.48 16.05 -17.18
CA ASP A 282 22.38 15.10 -16.50
C ASP A 282 23.18 15.76 -15.39
N GLN A 283 23.86 16.88 -15.68
CA GLN A 283 24.65 17.60 -14.69
C GLN A 283 23.79 18.23 -13.60
N ALA A 284 22.67 18.85 -13.98
CA ALA A 284 21.77 19.50 -13.02
C ALA A 284 21.20 18.49 -11.97
N ILE A 285 20.89 17.25 -12.40
CA ILE A 285 20.45 16.20 -11.49
C ILE A 285 21.59 15.71 -10.59
N LEU A 286 22.81 15.60 -11.10
CA LEU A 286 23.98 15.27 -10.27
C LEU A 286 24.26 16.35 -9.24
N ASP A 287 24.12 17.63 -9.63
CA ASP A 287 24.27 18.79 -8.72
C ASP A 287 23.18 18.79 -7.64
N PHE A 288 21.93 18.41 -7.98
CA PHE A 288 20.86 18.22 -7.00
C PHE A 288 21.23 17.16 -5.93
N VAL A 289 21.78 16.04 -6.36
CA VAL A 289 22.19 14.97 -5.44
C VAL A 289 23.34 15.43 -4.53
N ASP A 290 24.30 16.17 -5.10
CA ASP A 290 25.41 16.73 -4.32
C ASP A 290 24.93 17.83 -3.37
N GLU A 291 23.92 18.63 -3.75
CA GLU A 291 23.27 19.63 -2.89
C GLU A 291 22.48 18.99 -1.73
N CYS A 292 21.81 17.84 -1.95
CA CYS A 292 21.22 17.08 -0.86
C CYS A 292 22.27 16.76 0.22
N ARG A 293 23.44 16.25 -0.20
CA ARG A 293 24.54 15.91 0.72
C ARG A 293 25.08 17.15 1.43
N HIS A 294 25.29 18.24 0.68
CA HIS A 294 25.78 19.52 1.24
C HIS A 294 24.85 20.05 2.35
N ASN A 295 23.54 19.94 2.14
CA ASN A 295 22.53 20.38 3.10
C ASN A 295 22.22 19.35 4.20
N GLY A 296 22.88 18.19 4.23
CA GLY A 296 22.61 17.14 5.21
C GLY A 296 21.22 16.50 5.03
N ILE A 297 20.72 16.47 3.79
CA ILE A 297 19.48 15.81 3.40
C ILE A 297 19.82 14.40 2.90
N PRO A 298 19.36 13.34 3.55
CA PRO A 298 19.48 11.98 3.03
C PRO A 298 18.76 11.83 1.68
N CYS A 299 19.36 11.06 0.74
CA CYS A 299 18.78 10.84 -0.58
C CYS A 299 19.24 9.49 -1.15
N ASP A 300 18.30 8.70 -1.70
CA ASP A 300 18.56 7.34 -2.23
C ASP A 300 18.19 7.17 -3.69
N GLY A 301 17.45 8.09 -4.30
CA GLY A 301 17.06 7.95 -5.68
C GLY A 301 16.59 9.24 -6.33
N PHE A 302 16.39 9.14 -7.64
CA PHE A 302 15.82 10.22 -8.44
C PHE A 302 14.80 9.66 -9.44
N PHE A 303 13.57 10.16 -9.41
CA PHE A 303 12.54 9.88 -10.39
C PHE A 303 12.73 10.82 -11.58
N LEU A 304 13.13 10.23 -12.73
CA LEU A 304 13.45 10.97 -13.94
C LEU A 304 12.19 11.21 -14.77
N SER A 305 11.67 12.42 -14.75
CA SER A 305 10.45 12.81 -15.49
C SER A 305 10.64 12.68 -17.00
N SER A 306 9.55 12.57 -17.75
CA SER A 306 9.52 12.16 -19.17
C SER A 306 10.24 13.10 -20.17
N GLY A 307 10.63 14.30 -19.76
CA GLY A 307 11.39 15.23 -20.59
C GLY A 307 12.71 14.68 -21.15
N TYR A 308 13.29 13.65 -20.52
CA TYR A 308 14.48 12.99 -21.03
C TYR A 308 14.27 12.27 -22.36
N THR A 309 13.00 12.00 -22.73
CA THR A 309 12.64 11.28 -23.97
C THR A 309 12.39 12.22 -25.17
N ALA A 310 12.54 13.54 -24.99
CA ALA A 310 12.27 14.51 -26.05
C ALA A 310 13.16 14.30 -27.27
N ARG A 311 12.66 14.69 -28.46
CA ARG A 311 13.41 14.78 -29.71
C ARG A 311 13.38 16.21 -30.26
N ASP A 312 14.07 16.45 -31.35
CA ASP A 312 14.21 17.78 -31.95
C ASP A 312 12.86 18.42 -32.38
N ASP A 313 11.83 17.61 -32.58
CA ASP A 313 10.46 18.06 -32.84
C ASP A 313 9.69 18.49 -31.58
N GLY A 314 10.34 18.44 -30.42
CA GLY A 314 9.73 18.75 -29.12
C GLY A 314 8.81 17.68 -28.55
N LYS A 315 8.57 16.58 -29.28
CA LYS A 315 7.71 15.48 -28.83
C LYS A 315 8.49 14.47 -27.99
N ARG A 316 7.78 13.77 -27.10
CA ARG A 316 8.34 12.74 -26.22
C ARG A 316 8.14 11.36 -26.84
N TYR A 317 9.24 10.66 -26.98
CA TYR A 317 9.30 9.31 -27.54
C TYR A 317 9.79 8.34 -26.46
N VAL A 318 8.92 7.51 -25.94
CA VAL A 318 9.30 6.50 -24.94
C VAL A 318 10.51 5.69 -25.43
N PHE A 319 11.41 5.31 -24.54
CA PHE A 319 12.68 4.63 -24.87
C PHE A 319 13.66 5.45 -25.74
N ASN A 320 13.58 6.77 -25.67
CA ASN A 320 14.55 7.67 -26.29
C ASN A 320 15.34 8.45 -25.22
N TRP A 321 16.55 8.88 -25.53
CA TRP A 321 17.34 9.81 -24.74
C TRP A 321 17.60 11.08 -25.55
N ASP A 322 17.17 12.22 -25.03
CA ASP A 322 17.54 13.53 -25.57
C ASP A 322 19.03 13.76 -25.34
N LYS A 323 19.81 13.73 -26.43
CA LYS A 323 21.26 13.85 -26.37
C LYS A 323 21.78 15.26 -26.05
N LYS A 324 20.94 16.29 -26.10
CA LYS A 324 21.28 17.64 -25.62
C LYS A 324 21.21 17.71 -24.10
N ARG A 325 20.20 17.05 -23.53
CA ARG A 325 19.92 16.99 -22.10
C ARG A 325 20.75 15.91 -21.40
N PHE A 326 20.93 14.77 -22.04
CA PHE A 326 21.68 13.61 -21.56
C PHE A 326 22.66 13.13 -22.64
N PRO A 327 23.82 13.80 -22.82
CA PRO A 327 24.78 13.49 -23.88
C PRO A 327 25.30 12.05 -23.81
N ASP A 328 25.52 11.55 -22.59
CA ASP A 328 26.03 10.20 -22.30
C ASP A 328 25.21 9.56 -21.15
N PRO A 329 24.13 8.84 -21.48
CA PRO A 329 23.31 8.19 -20.45
C PRO A 329 24.06 7.19 -19.59
N GLN A 330 25.03 6.44 -20.15
CA GLN A 330 25.83 5.48 -19.39
C GLN A 330 26.62 6.19 -18.29
N LYS A 331 27.36 7.23 -18.67
CA LYS A 331 28.14 8.01 -17.73
C LYS A 331 27.27 8.64 -16.65
N PHE A 332 26.12 9.17 -17.01
CA PHE A 332 25.16 9.76 -16.06
C PHE A 332 24.69 8.73 -15.01
N ILE A 333 24.29 7.54 -15.47
CA ILE A 333 23.84 6.45 -14.59
C ILE A 333 25.00 5.98 -13.69
N ASP A 334 26.22 5.84 -14.24
CA ASP A 334 27.39 5.45 -13.47
C ASP A 334 27.74 6.48 -12.38
N GLU A 335 27.59 7.78 -12.68
CA GLU A 335 27.81 8.85 -11.70
C GLU A 335 26.76 8.85 -10.58
N LEU A 336 25.48 8.53 -10.87
CA LEU A 336 24.46 8.34 -9.85
C LEU A 336 24.75 7.12 -8.96
N LYS A 337 25.15 5.99 -9.56
CA LYS A 337 25.56 4.79 -8.81
C LYS A 337 26.73 5.05 -7.87
N LYS A 338 27.75 5.80 -8.30
CA LYS A 338 28.87 6.21 -7.44
C LYS A 338 28.40 7.02 -6.24
N ARG A 339 27.30 7.75 -6.37
CA ARG A 339 26.66 8.51 -5.29
C ARG A 339 25.70 7.68 -4.43
N GLY A 340 25.47 6.40 -4.80
CA GLY A 340 24.50 5.52 -4.14
C GLY A 340 23.04 5.87 -4.42
N VAL A 341 22.78 6.47 -5.58
CA VAL A 341 21.44 6.98 -5.97
C VAL A 341 20.88 6.14 -7.10
N LEU A 342 19.68 5.59 -6.90
CA LEU A 342 18.91 4.89 -7.90
C LEU A 342 18.29 5.87 -8.91
N LEU A 343 18.15 5.46 -10.16
CA LEU A 343 17.44 6.22 -11.18
C LEU A 343 16.19 5.45 -11.61
N ALA A 344 15.01 6.07 -11.49
CA ALA A 344 13.75 5.53 -11.98
C ALA A 344 13.23 6.36 -13.16
N PRO A 345 13.54 5.97 -14.41
CA PRO A 345 13.06 6.67 -15.59
C PRO A 345 11.56 6.48 -15.79
N ASN A 346 10.89 7.58 -16.13
CA ASN A 346 9.48 7.61 -16.52
C ASN A 346 9.27 6.92 -17.86
N VAL A 347 8.34 5.98 -17.94
CA VAL A 347 7.92 5.31 -19.18
C VAL A 347 6.41 5.36 -19.29
N LYS A 348 5.90 5.57 -20.51
CA LYS A 348 4.48 5.78 -20.81
C LYS A 348 4.05 4.79 -21.89
N PRO A 349 2.86 4.13 -21.79
CA PRO A 349 2.46 3.04 -22.69
C PRO A 349 2.02 3.50 -24.08
N GLY A 350 1.74 4.78 -24.31
CA GLY A 350 1.37 5.33 -25.59
C GLY A 350 2.59 5.62 -26.44
N MET A 351 2.71 4.96 -27.59
CA MET A 351 3.76 5.18 -28.57
C MET A 351 3.23 6.03 -29.72
N LEU A 352 3.87 7.18 -29.98
CA LEU A 352 3.47 8.05 -31.08
C LEU A 352 3.51 7.29 -32.42
N THR A 353 2.55 7.56 -33.32
CA THR A 353 2.49 6.93 -34.66
C THR A 353 3.74 7.16 -35.49
N THR A 354 4.51 8.22 -35.20
CA THR A 354 5.81 8.54 -35.78
C THR A 354 7.01 7.91 -35.06
N HIS A 355 6.78 7.08 -34.04
CA HIS A 355 7.86 6.46 -33.29
C HIS A 355 8.65 5.47 -34.14
N PRO A 356 10.00 5.45 -34.09
CA PRO A 356 10.82 4.55 -34.90
C PRO A 356 10.49 3.06 -34.72
N LEU A 357 10.03 2.65 -33.55
CA LEU A 357 9.68 1.26 -33.23
C LEU A 357 8.23 0.89 -33.57
N THR A 358 7.39 1.84 -34.04
CA THR A 358 5.96 1.59 -34.26
C THR A 358 5.72 0.39 -35.17
N ARG A 359 6.45 0.29 -36.31
CA ARG A 359 6.30 -0.84 -37.22
C ARG A 359 6.66 -2.19 -36.57
N GLN A 360 7.70 -2.21 -35.74
CA GLN A 360 8.14 -3.42 -35.04
C GLN A 360 7.04 -3.90 -34.06
N PHE A 361 6.47 -2.99 -33.29
CA PHE A 361 5.38 -3.29 -32.35
C PHE A 361 4.10 -3.74 -33.06
N SER A 362 3.72 -3.05 -34.13
CA SER A 362 2.57 -3.43 -34.95
C SER A 362 2.72 -4.83 -35.57
N THR A 363 3.92 -5.16 -36.10
CA THR A 363 4.21 -6.49 -36.67
C THR A 363 4.17 -7.60 -35.62
N ALA A 364 4.46 -7.28 -34.37
CA ALA A 364 4.43 -8.22 -33.24
C ALA A 364 3.07 -8.33 -32.55
N ASP A 365 2.02 -7.71 -33.11
CA ASP A 365 0.68 -7.67 -32.53
C ASP A 365 0.69 -7.10 -31.09
N ALA A 366 1.42 -6.02 -30.89
CA ALA A 366 1.73 -5.47 -29.58
C ALA A 366 0.82 -4.31 -29.15
N TYR A 367 -0.08 -3.85 -30.03
CA TYR A 367 -0.97 -2.71 -29.78
C TYR A 367 -2.44 -3.12 -29.61
N VAL A 368 -3.17 -2.33 -28.82
CA VAL A 368 -4.62 -2.36 -28.80
C VAL A 368 -5.16 -2.21 -30.24
N LYS A 369 -6.10 -3.05 -30.63
CA LYS A 369 -6.70 -3.04 -31.97
C LYS A 369 -7.96 -2.18 -32.02
N ASN A 370 -8.29 -1.69 -33.21
CA ASN A 370 -9.58 -1.05 -33.44
C ASN A 370 -10.74 -2.05 -33.21
N ALA A 371 -11.96 -1.56 -33.16
CA ALA A 371 -13.16 -2.38 -32.89
C ALA A 371 -13.38 -3.53 -33.87
N SER A 372 -12.90 -3.42 -35.14
CA SER A 372 -12.96 -4.49 -36.13
C SER A 372 -11.81 -5.51 -36.01
N GLY A 373 -10.77 -5.20 -35.23
CA GLY A 373 -9.60 -6.06 -35.01
C GLY A 373 -8.63 -6.13 -36.20
N ASP A 374 -8.81 -5.30 -37.23
CA ASP A 374 -8.03 -5.33 -38.48
C ASP A 374 -6.90 -4.28 -38.56
N GLY A 375 -6.78 -3.42 -37.55
CA GLY A 375 -5.76 -2.40 -37.45
C GLY A 375 -5.47 -1.96 -36.03
N ASP A 376 -4.34 -1.26 -35.84
CA ASP A 376 -3.97 -0.74 -34.54
C ASP A 376 -4.85 0.47 -34.18
N GLN A 377 -5.40 0.52 -32.96
CA GLN A 377 -6.21 1.63 -32.47
C GLN A 377 -5.33 2.88 -32.35
N GLU A 378 -5.78 3.99 -32.94
CA GLU A 378 -5.15 5.30 -32.79
C GLU A 378 -5.97 6.18 -31.84
N ASP A 379 -5.30 6.77 -30.88
CA ASP A 379 -5.89 7.73 -29.94
C ASP A 379 -4.94 8.92 -29.72
N ARG A 380 -5.47 9.94 -29.05
CA ARG A 380 -4.68 11.10 -28.66
C ARG A 380 -3.92 10.80 -27.37
N TYR A 381 -2.63 11.08 -27.39
CA TYR A 381 -1.75 10.90 -26.22
C TYR A 381 -0.77 12.08 -26.09
N TRP A 382 0.16 11.99 -25.12
CA TRP A 382 1.21 12.99 -24.93
C TRP A 382 2.04 13.19 -26.22
N GLY A 383 1.96 14.36 -26.81
CA GLY A 383 2.71 14.71 -28.01
C GLY A 383 2.01 14.41 -29.34
N GLY A 384 0.83 13.81 -29.37
CA GLY A 384 0.05 13.62 -30.60
C GLY A 384 -0.70 12.30 -30.71
N ALA A 385 -0.94 11.86 -31.94
CA ALA A 385 -1.55 10.56 -32.25
C ALA A 385 -0.61 9.42 -31.84
N ALA A 386 -1.15 8.41 -31.17
CA ALA A 386 -0.38 7.30 -30.63
C ALA A 386 -1.18 5.99 -30.67
N HIS A 387 -0.45 4.87 -30.61
CA HIS A 387 -0.99 3.55 -30.32
C HIS A 387 -0.64 3.16 -28.89
N PHE A 388 -1.59 2.59 -28.16
CA PHE A 388 -1.36 2.07 -26.83
C PHE A 388 -0.88 0.61 -26.89
N VAL A 389 0.15 0.27 -26.11
CA VAL A 389 0.63 -1.11 -26.01
C VAL A 389 -0.38 -1.94 -25.26
N ASP A 390 -0.72 -3.12 -25.78
CA ASP A 390 -1.58 -4.10 -25.14
C ASP A 390 -0.73 -5.04 -24.26
N PHE A 391 -0.76 -4.86 -22.96
CA PHE A 391 -0.02 -5.70 -22.00
C PHE A 391 -0.74 -7.02 -21.68
N THR A 392 -1.97 -7.21 -22.16
CA THR A 392 -2.62 -8.52 -22.16
C THR A 392 -2.17 -9.38 -23.34
N SER A 393 -1.43 -8.80 -24.31
CA SER A 393 -0.78 -9.51 -25.41
C SER A 393 0.63 -9.98 -25.04
N ALA A 394 0.98 -11.22 -25.35
CA ALA A 394 2.35 -11.71 -25.24
C ALA A 394 3.31 -10.87 -26.10
N GLY A 395 2.90 -10.51 -27.32
CA GLY A 395 3.67 -9.64 -28.22
C GLY A 395 3.94 -8.26 -27.59
N GLY A 396 2.91 -7.67 -26.95
CA GLY A 396 3.04 -6.40 -26.22
C GLY A 396 4.07 -6.48 -25.10
N ARG A 397 3.97 -7.47 -24.25
CA ARG A 397 4.92 -7.70 -23.14
C ARG A 397 6.36 -7.92 -23.64
N ASP A 398 6.56 -8.78 -24.63
CA ASP A 398 7.91 -9.11 -25.13
C ASP A 398 8.58 -7.93 -25.82
N GLN A 399 7.86 -7.19 -26.68
CA GLN A 399 8.39 -6.00 -27.34
C GLN A 399 8.71 -4.90 -26.33
N TRP A 400 7.85 -4.70 -25.32
CA TRP A 400 8.07 -3.72 -24.27
C TRP A 400 9.32 -4.03 -23.43
N MET A 401 9.46 -5.28 -22.99
CA MET A 401 10.66 -5.71 -22.22
C MET A 401 11.95 -5.55 -23.05
N SER A 402 11.91 -5.91 -24.33
CA SER A 402 13.06 -5.76 -25.23
C SER A 402 13.45 -4.29 -25.43
N ALA A 403 12.48 -3.43 -25.72
CA ALA A 403 12.72 -2.00 -25.91
C ALA A 403 13.21 -1.32 -24.60
N MET A 404 12.65 -1.71 -23.45
CA MET A 404 13.10 -1.24 -22.14
C MET A 404 14.54 -1.64 -21.85
N ASN A 405 14.93 -2.89 -22.17
CA ASN A 405 16.31 -3.32 -22.03
C ASN A 405 17.25 -2.47 -22.90
N GLU A 406 16.94 -2.33 -24.19
CA GLU A 406 17.78 -1.59 -25.13
C GLU A 406 17.93 -0.09 -24.78
N ALA A 407 16.91 0.51 -24.20
CA ALA A 407 16.95 1.93 -23.89
C ALA A 407 17.43 2.26 -22.47
N LEU A 408 17.18 1.38 -21.48
CA LEU A 408 17.33 1.69 -20.07
C LEU A 408 18.15 0.63 -19.30
N LEU A 409 17.72 -0.65 -19.31
CA LEU A 409 18.25 -1.64 -18.37
C LEU A 409 19.71 -2.02 -18.67
N LYS A 410 20.11 -2.10 -19.94
CA LYS A 410 21.51 -2.36 -20.34
C LYS A 410 22.51 -1.31 -19.85
N PHE A 411 22.04 -0.09 -19.55
CA PHE A 411 22.86 0.94 -18.91
C PHE A 411 22.96 0.77 -17.39
N GLY A 412 22.25 -0.25 -16.84
CA GLY A 412 22.27 -0.58 -15.42
C GLY A 412 21.23 0.13 -14.60
N VAL A 413 20.13 0.57 -15.20
CA VAL A 413 18.91 1.00 -14.49
C VAL A 413 18.25 -0.22 -13.85
N THR A 414 17.86 -0.12 -12.58
CA THR A 414 17.24 -1.20 -11.79
C THR A 414 15.87 -0.81 -11.22
N SER A 415 15.34 0.33 -11.66
CA SER A 415 14.01 0.82 -11.26
C SER A 415 13.31 1.50 -12.42
N ILE A 416 11.99 1.38 -12.48
CA ILE A 416 11.14 1.91 -13.57
C ILE A 416 9.96 2.65 -12.97
N TRP A 417 9.61 3.78 -13.57
CA TRP A 417 8.45 4.59 -13.22
C TRP A 417 7.43 4.58 -14.37
N ASN A 418 6.38 3.77 -14.22
CA ASN A 418 5.25 3.70 -15.15
C ASN A 418 4.27 4.84 -14.86
N ASP A 419 3.98 5.63 -15.86
CA ASP A 419 3.20 6.86 -15.74
C ASP A 419 2.24 7.05 -16.92
N ASN A 420 1.21 7.91 -16.78
CA ASN A 420 0.13 8.16 -17.73
C ASN A 420 -0.40 6.85 -18.37
N ASN A 421 -0.67 5.89 -17.52
CA ASN A 421 -1.08 4.54 -17.93
C ASN A 421 -2.53 4.20 -17.54
N GLU A 422 -3.40 5.21 -17.50
CA GLU A 422 -4.84 5.07 -17.24
C GLU A 422 -5.60 4.45 -18.40
N TYR A 423 -4.98 4.36 -19.57
CA TYR A 423 -5.59 3.87 -20.81
C TYR A 423 -6.85 4.64 -21.20
N GLU A 424 -6.72 5.95 -21.29
CA GLU A 424 -7.81 6.84 -21.73
C GLU A 424 -8.06 6.71 -23.24
N ILE A 425 -8.42 5.50 -23.68
CA ILE A 425 -8.84 5.18 -25.05
C ILE A 425 -10.32 5.55 -25.19
N ASN A 426 -10.64 6.36 -26.21
CA ASN A 426 -12.00 6.89 -26.39
C ASN A 426 -13.00 5.83 -26.84
N ASP A 427 -12.56 4.87 -27.65
CA ASP A 427 -13.40 3.78 -28.13
C ASP A 427 -13.33 2.58 -27.19
N ASN A 428 -14.32 2.44 -26.31
CA ASN A 428 -14.43 1.29 -25.40
C ASN A 428 -14.61 -0.05 -26.12
N SER A 429 -14.95 -0.06 -27.43
CA SER A 429 -15.08 -1.27 -28.24
C SER A 429 -13.76 -1.68 -28.92
N ALA A 430 -12.70 -0.89 -28.81
CA ALA A 430 -11.36 -1.28 -29.24
C ALA A 430 -10.96 -2.59 -28.55
N MET A 431 -10.23 -3.46 -29.24
CA MET A 431 -9.98 -4.83 -28.80
C MET A 431 -8.59 -5.01 -28.21
N VAL A 432 -8.51 -5.73 -27.10
CA VAL A 432 -7.27 -6.22 -26.50
C VAL A 432 -7.21 -7.74 -26.58
N SER A 433 -6.02 -8.30 -26.54
CA SER A 433 -5.76 -9.75 -26.66
C SER A 433 -6.44 -10.55 -25.53
N ALA A 434 -6.43 -10.02 -24.31
CA ALA A 434 -6.89 -10.73 -23.12
C ALA A 434 -6.34 -12.19 -23.07
N ASP A 435 -5.03 -12.33 -23.32
CA ASP A 435 -4.33 -13.62 -23.40
C ASP A 435 -5.03 -14.67 -24.28
N GLY A 436 -5.62 -14.20 -25.41
CA GLY A 436 -6.25 -15.02 -26.45
C GLY A 436 -7.77 -15.01 -26.46
N LEU A 437 -8.46 -14.46 -25.43
CA LEU A 437 -9.92 -14.37 -25.42
C LEU A 437 -10.49 -13.27 -26.31
N GLN A 438 -9.71 -12.26 -26.62
CA GLN A 438 -10.11 -11.03 -27.30
C GLN A 438 -11.31 -10.36 -26.67
N ARG A 439 -11.06 -9.29 -25.93
CA ARG A 439 -12.06 -8.51 -25.19
C ARG A 439 -12.08 -7.05 -25.62
N PRO A 440 -13.23 -6.38 -25.54
CA PRO A 440 -13.28 -4.93 -25.60
C PRO A 440 -12.43 -4.29 -24.50
N ILE A 441 -11.63 -3.27 -24.82
CA ILE A 441 -10.80 -2.55 -23.84
C ILE A 441 -11.64 -1.97 -22.68
N GLY A 442 -12.90 -1.58 -22.96
CA GLY A 442 -13.82 -1.08 -21.94
C GLY A 442 -14.12 -2.06 -20.81
N GLU A 443 -13.83 -3.36 -21.00
CA GLU A 443 -13.96 -4.38 -19.95
C GLU A 443 -12.67 -4.58 -19.15
N LEU A 444 -11.52 -4.11 -19.64
CA LEU A 444 -10.20 -4.45 -19.08
C LEU A 444 -9.25 -3.24 -18.89
N LYS A 445 -9.72 -1.98 -19.09
CA LYS A 445 -8.85 -0.80 -18.98
C LYS A 445 -7.91 -0.81 -17.76
N PRO A 446 -8.37 -1.04 -16.53
CA PRO A 446 -7.51 -0.99 -15.33
C PRO A 446 -6.58 -2.21 -15.19
N VAL A 447 -6.78 -3.25 -15.99
CA VAL A 447 -5.87 -4.41 -16.07
C VAL A 447 -4.58 -4.04 -16.80
N GLU A 448 -4.66 -3.25 -17.86
CA GLU A 448 -3.49 -2.85 -18.68
C GLU A 448 -2.35 -2.23 -17.85
N PRO A 449 -2.58 -1.20 -16.99
CA PRO A 449 -1.51 -0.66 -16.14
C PRO A 449 -0.98 -1.67 -15.12
N THR A 450 -1.80 -2.60 -14.66
CA THR A 450 -1.37 -3.67 -13.74
C THR A 450 -0.44 -4.65 -14.46
N MET A 451 -0.78 -5.03 -15.69
CA MET A 451 0.06 -5.88 -16.53
C MET A 451 1.32 -5.16 -17.03
N MET A 452 1.25 -3.84 -17.25
CA MET A 452 2.45 -3.00 -17.51
C MET A 452 3.42 -3.05 -16.31
N ALA A 453 2.91 -2.96 -15.09
CA ALA A 453 3.73 -3.09 -13.88
C ALA A 453 4.36 -4.48 -13.76
N LYS A 454 3.59 -5.56 -14.00
CA LYS A 454 4.11 -6.93 -14.05
C LYS A 454 5.21 -7.08 -15.11
N THR A 455 4.98 -6.52 -16.31
CA THR A 455 5.94 -6.57 -17.42
C THR A 455 7.23 -5.85 -17.06
N ALA A 456 7.16 -4.66 -16.42
CA ALA A 456 8.33 -3.94 -15.94
C ALA A 456 9.10 -4.74 -14.86
N HIS A 457 8.36 -5.36 -13.92
CA HIS A 457 8.93 -6.21 -12.89
C HIS A 457 9.70 -7.40 -13.49
N LEU A 458 9.09 -8.13 -14.43
CA LEU A 458 9.71 -9.26 -15.13
C LEU A 458 10.91 -8.83 -15.99
N ALA A 459 10.86 -7.64 -16.63
CA ALA A 459 12.00 -7.10 -17.37
C ALA A 459 13.20 -6.86 -16.44
N LEU A 460 12.96 -6.27 -15.27
CA LEU A 460 14.01 -6.06 -14.27
C LEU A 460 14.60 -7.38 -13.77
N GLU A 461 13.80 -8.39 -13.47
CA GLU A 461 14.29 -9.71 -13.07
C GLU A 461 15.09 -10.38 -14.20
N ARG A 462 14.61 -10.30 -15.45
CA ARG A 462 15.25 -10.93 -16.62
C ARG A 462 16.61 -10.29 -16.98
N TYR A 463 16.67 -8.95 -16.99
CA TYR A 463 17.86 -8.22 -17.49
C TYR A 463 18.79 -7.69 -16.39
N SER A 464 18.36 -7.78 -15.12
CA SER A 464 19.16 -7.45 -13.94
C SER A 464 19.07 -8.58 -12.92
N PRO A 465 19.47 -9.83 -13.30
CA PRO A 465 19.27 -11.01 -12.48
C PRO A 465 19.93 -10.84 -11.10
N GLY A 466 19.24 -11.31 -10.07
CA GLY A 466 19.67 -11.20 -8.67
C GLY A 466 19.42 -9.84 -8.03
N THR A 467 19.09 -8.80 -8.80
CA THR A 467 18.73 -7.48 -8.25
C THR A 467 17.24 -7.44 -7.97
N ARG A 468 16.84 -6.88 -6.82
CA ARG A 468 15.44 -6.74 -6.43
C ARG A 468 14.77 -5.65 -7.27
N PRO A 469 13.69 -5.97 -8.03
CA PRO A 469 13.00 -5.01 -8.86
C PRO A 469 12.41 -3.85 -8.05
N TYR A 470 12.47 -2.65 -8.59
CA TYR A 470 11.78 -1.49 -8.07
C TYR A 470 10.94 -0.84 -9.17
N VAL A 471 9.65 -1.13 -9.15
CA VAL A 471 8.66 -0.56 -10.07
C VAL A 471 7.77 0.42 -9.31
N ILE A 472 7.59 1.60 -9.86
CA ILE A 472 6.63 2.61 -9.41
C ILE A 472 5.56 2.70 -10.49
N ASN A 473 4.27 2.67 -10.12
CA ASN A 473 3.18 2.62 -11.09
C ASN A 473 2.02 3.51 -10.68
N ARG A 474 1.46 4.29 -11.61
CA ARG A 474 0.41 5.28 -11.32
C ARG A 474 -0.98 4.65 -11.24
N ALA A 475 -1.47 4.14 -12.37
CA ALA A 475 -2.79 3.53 -12.44
C ALA A 475 -2.75 2.03 -12.11
N GLY A 476 -3.91 1.39 -11.91
CA GLY A 476 -3.94 -0.04 -11.65
C GLY A 476 -5.30 -0.57 -11.25
N PHE A 477 -5.35 -1.90 -11.16
CA PHE A 477 -6.47 -2.71 -10.71
C PHE A 477 -6.09 -3.46 -9.43
N ALA A 478 -7.03 -4.21 -8.86
CA ALA A 478 -6.78 -5.16 -7.76
C ALA A 478 -5.62 -6.09 -8.12
N GLY A 479 -4.66 -6.27 -7.20
CA GLY A 479 -3.45 -7.07 -7.43
C GLY A 479 -2.21 -6.26 -7.86
N ILE A 480 -2.33 -4.94 -8.09
CA ILE A 480 -1.18 -4.09 -8.45
C ILE A 480 -0.06 -4.14 -7.39
N GLN A 481 -0.39 -4.35 -6.12
CA GLN A 481 0.55 -4.45 -5.01
C GLN A 481 1.59 -5.57 -5.17
N ARG A 482 1.33 -6.56 -5.99
CA ARG A 482 2.25 -7.67 -6.30
C ARG A 482 3.49 -7.22 -7.06
N TYR A 483 3.43 -6.09 -7.75
CA TYR A 483 4.45 -5.67 -8.71
C TYR A 483 5.05 -4.31 -8.41
N ALA A 484 4.30 -3.40 -7.79
CA ALA A 484 4.67 -2.00 -7.76
C ALA A 484 4.40 -1.29 -6.42
N GLN A 485 5.23 -0.28 -6.13
CA GLN A 485 4.91 0.84 -5.27
C GLN A 485 4.02 1.81 -6.06
N THR A 486 3.04 2.45 -5.43
CA THR A 486 2.15 3.38 -6.10
C THR A 486 2.16 4.77 -5.44
N TRP A 487 1.58 5.75 -6.13
CA TRP A 487 1.31 7.07 -5.54
C TRP A 487 -0.08 7.57 -5.93
N ALA A 488 -0.54 8.59 -5.22
CA ALA A 488 -1.88 9.16 -5.41
C ALA A 488 -1.98 10.12 -6.61
N GLY A 489 -1.14 9.95 -7.63
CA GLY A 489 -1.15 10.76 -8.85
C GLY A 489 -0.87 12.25 -8.62
N ASP A 490 -1.41 13.08 -9.48
CA ASP A 490 -1.08 14.50 -9.65
C ASP A 490 -1.94 15.38 -8.74
N ASN A 491 -1.64 15.41 -7.43
CA ASN A 491 -2.37 16.17 -6.43
C ASN A 491 -2.13 17.69 -6.55
N TYR A 492 -3.14 18.50 -6.22
CA TYR A 492 -3.02 19.96 -6.22
C TYR A 492 -2.32 20.48 -4.96
N THR A 493 -1.48 21.51 -5.11
CA THR A 493 -0.78 22.17 -3.99
C THR A 493 -1.74 22.97 -3.13
N SER A 494 -2.15 22.41 -1.98
CA SER A 494 -3.05 23.07 -1.02
C SER A 494 -3.05 22.39 0.35
N TRP A 495 -3.49 23.11 1.38
CA TRP A 495 -3.79 22.58 2.71
C TRP A 495 -4.85 21.46 2.66
N THR A 496 -5.85 21.59 1.78
CA THR A 496 -6.85 20.55 1.56
C THR A 496 -6.21 19.26 1.07
N SER A 497 -5.27 19.33 0.13
CA SER A 497 -4.58 18.14 -0.38
C SER A 497 -3.67 17.53 0.68
N LEU A 498 -2.90 18.30 1.43
CA LEU A 498 -2.13 17.80 2.58
C LEU A 498 -3.03 16.98 3.51
N LYS A 499 -4.15 17.55 3.94
CA LYS A 499 -5.06 16.93 4.92
C LYS A 499 -5.75 15.68 4.39
N TYR A 500 -6.36 15.77 3.20
CA TYR A 500 -7.20 14.71 2.65
C TYR A 500 -6.42 13.64 1.86
N ASN A 501 -5.14 13.84 1.57
CA ASN A 501 -4.26 12.75 1.10
C ASN A 501 -4.08 11.67 2.18
N ILE A 502 -4.15 12.00 3.46
CA ILE A 502 -4.04 11.00 4.55
C ILE A 502 -5.09 9.90 4.39
N PRO A 503 -6.41 10.19 4.42
CA PRO A 503 -7.42 9.15 4.25
C PRO A 503 -7.39 8.46 2.88
N THR A 504 -6.90 9.12 1.81
CA THR A 504 -6.71 8.48 0.50
C THR A 504 -5.64 7.38 0.59
N ILE A 505 -4.48 7.67 1.21
CA ILE A 505 -3.39 6.71 1.42
C ILE A 505 -3.82 5.56 2.34
N LEU A 506 -4.52 5.88 3.44
CA LEU A 506 -5.06 4.88 4.37
C LEU A 506 -6.08 3.96 3.70
N GLY A 507 -6.96 4.50 2.86
CA GLY A 507 -7.93 3.73 2.09
C GLY A 507 -7.29 2.78 1.08
N MET A 508 -6.22 3.21 0.41
CA MET A 508 -5.41 2.34 -0.46
C MET A 508 -4.75 1.21 0.35
N GLY A 509 -4.19 1.53 1.52
CA GLY A 509 -3.62 0.52 2.43
C GLY A 509 -4.64 -0.55 2.83
N LEU A 510 -5.86 -0.16 3.18
CA LEU A 510 -6.96 -1.08 3.47
C LEU A 510 -7.41 -1.89 2.25
N SER A 511 -7.13 -1.40 1.04
CA SER A 511 -7.41 -2.09 -0.23
C SER A 511 -6.24 -2.96 -0.72
N GLY A 512 -5.31 -3.32 0.17
CA GLY A 512 -4.17 -4.21 -0.11
C GLY A 512 -2.92 -3.50 -0.64
N VAL A 513 -2.98 -2.20 -0.95
CA VAL A 513 -1.84 -1.42 -1.47
C VAL A 513 -1.07 -0.79 -0.30
N ALA A 514 -0.32 -1.62 0.43
CA ALA A 514 0.40 -1.19 1.62
C ALA A 514 1.56 -0.23 1.32
N ASN A 515 2.18 -0.31 0.13
CA ASN A 515 3.33 0.49 -0.27
C ASN A 515 2.90 1.61 -1.22
N ASN A 516 2.46 2.74 -0.66
CA ASN A 516 1.94 3.87 -1.40
C ASN A 516 2.31 5.21 -0.74
N GLY A 517 1.97 6.32 -1.39
CA GLY A 517 2.18 7.67 -0.88
C GLY A 517 1.60 8.73 -1.82
N CYS A 518 1.92 10.00 -1.61
CA CYS A 518 1.56 11.09 -2.52
C CYS A 518 2.79 11.92 -2.89
N ASP A 519 2.65 12.84 -3.82
CA ASP A 519 3.69 13.83 -4.11
C ASP A 519 3.71 14.88 -3.00
N ILE A 520 4.87 14.99 -2.34
CA ILE A 520 5.06 15.84 -1.18
C ILE A 520 5.29 17.28 -1.64
N GLY A 521 4.49 18.19 -1.10
CA GLY A 521 4.47 19.60 -1.50
C GLY A 521 3.39 19.93 -2.53
N GLY A 522 2.76 18.92 -3.14
CA GLY A 522 1.84 19.05 -4.25
C GLY A 522 2.53 18.97 -5.60
N PHE A 523 1.88 18.32 -6.57
CA PHE A 523 2.40 18.19 -7.92
C PHE A 523 2.01 19.35 -8.81
N ASP A 524 0.73 19.65 -8.92
CA ASP A 524 0.17 20.72 -9.76
C ASP A 524 -0.20 21.96 -8.94
N GLY A 525 -0.13 23.15 -9.53
CA GLY A 525 -0.46 24.40 -8.88
C GLY A 525 0.77 25.26 -8.56
N PRO A 526 0.66 26.23 -7.64
CA PRO A 526 1.74 27.12 -7.31
C PRO A 526 2.79 26.45 -6.43
N LEU A 527 3.96 27.09 -6.29
CA LEU A 527 4.93 26.75 -5.26
C LEU A 527 4.23 26.73 -3.88
N PRO A 528 4.35 25.65 -3.08
CA PRO A 528 3.74 25.60 -1.76
C PRO A 528 4.28 26.71 -0.85
N GLU A 529 3.42 27.37 -0.08
CA GLU A 529 3.89 28.33 0.93
C GLU A 529 4.78 27.63 1.99
N PRO A 530 5.67 28.35 2.65
CA PRO A 530 6.70 27.74 3.51
C PRO A 530 6.13 26.83 4.61
N GLU A 531 5.07 27.23 5.31
CA GLU A 531 4.47 26.40 6.36
C GLU A 531 3.84 25.14 5.78
N LEU A 532 3.05 25.27 4.71
CA LEU A 532 2.44 24.14 4.01
C LEU A 532 3.50 23.12 3.60
N PHE A 533 4.61 23.58 3.03
CA PHE A 533 5.69 22.71 2.59
C PHE A 533 6.33 21.96 3.77
N VAL A 534 6.65 22.63 4.85
CA VAL A 534 7.20 22.00 6.07
C VAL A 534 6.22 20.95 6.60
N ARG A 535 4.93 21.30 6.76
CA ARG A 535 3.90 20.38 7.26
C ARG A 535 3.71 19.17 6.34
N TRP A 536 3.80 19.39 5.03
CA TRP A 536 3.68 18.29 4.08
C TRP A 536 4.87 17.33 4.15
N VAL A 537 6.09 17.84 4.28
CA VAL A 537 7.27 17.00 4.53
C VAL A 537 7.13 16.25 5.87
N GLN A 538 6.69 16.93 6.95
CA GLN A 538 6.45 16.29 8.25
C GLN A 538 5.39 15.17 8.22
N ASN A 539 4.42 15.26 7.33
CA ASN A 539 3.48 14.15 7.07
C ASN A 539 4.11 13.09 6.17
N GLY A 540 4.73 13.49 5.08
CA GLY A 540 5.28 12.61 4.06
C GLY A 540 6.32 11.63 4.57
N ILE A 541 7.09 12.00 5.58
CA ILE A 541 8.13 11.12 6.15
C ILE A 541 7.58 9.80 6.73
N PHE A 542 6.30 9.70 6.99
CA PHE A 542 5.63 8.49 7.48
C PHE A 542 4.98 7.66 6.36
N GLN A 543 4.86 8.24 5.15
CA GLN A 543 4.34 7.51 4.00
C GLN A 543 5.39 6.50 3.49
N PRO A 544 5.01 5.28 3.08
CA PRO A 544 5.95 4.31 2.52
C PRO A 544 6.74 4.87 1.33
N ARG A 545 6.07 5.45 0.33
CA ARG A 545 6.72 6.24 -0.73
C ARG A 545 6.93 7.68 -0.25
N PHE A 546 8.16 8.16 -0.35
CA PHE A 546 8.50 9.53 0.00
C PHE A 546 9.26 10.22 -1.13
N SER A 547 8.59 11.15 -1.81
CA SER A 547 9.16 11.95 -2.90
C SER A 547 8.61 13.36 -2.86
N ILE A 548 9.50 14.34 -2.83
CA ILE A 548 9.16 15.73 -3.14
C ILE A 548 9.17 15.82 -4.66
N HIS A 549 8.01 16.03 -5.26
CA HIS A 549 7.82 16.04 -6.72
C HIS A 549 6.85 17.13 -7.13
N SER A 550 7.20 17.90 -8.16
CA SER A 550 6.40 19.03 -8.60
C SER A 550 6.46 19.30 -10.11
N CYS A 551 5.35 19.85 -10.60
CA CYS A 551 5.22 20.52 -11.89
C CYS A 551 4.53 21.86 -11.61
N ASN A 552 5.25 22.80 -10.98
CA ASN A 552 4.65 24.07 -10.56
C ASN A 552 4.28 24.91 -11.81
N ASN A 553 3.08 25.47 -11.81
CA ASN A 553 2.54 26.22 -12.95
C ASN A 553 3.14 27.62 -13.10
N ASP A 554 3.97 28.05 -12.14
CA ASP A 554 4.74 29.30 -12.15
C ASP A 554 6.22 29.11 -12.54
N ASN A 555 6.58 27.91 -13.06
CA ASN A 555 7.95 27.49 -13.42
C ASN A 555 8.95 27.53 -12.26
N THR A 556 8.50 27.46 -11.03
CA THR A 556 9.35 27.27 -9.85
C THR A 556 9.61 25.78 -9.61
N VAL A 557 10.55 25.49 -8.72
CA VAL A 557 10.92 24.12 -8.32
C VAL A 557 10.74 23.96 -6.82
N THR A 558 10.08 22.88 -6.41
CA THR A 558 9.95 22.53 -5.00
C THR A 558 11.05 21.56 -4.61
N GLU A 559 11.97 22.03 -3.76
CA GLU A 559 13.13 21.28 -3.28
C GLU A 559 13.28 21.44 -1.76
N PRO A 560 14.00 20.57 -1.06
CA PRO A 560 14.18 20.69 0.39
C PRO A 560 14.73 22.06 0.84
N TRP A 561 15.50 22.73 0.01
CA TRP A 561 16.13 24.03 0.28
C TRP A 561 15.42 25.23 -0.36
N THR A 562 14.25 25.04 -0.97
CA THR A 562 13.45 26.13 -1.58
C THR A 562 13.30 27.33 -0.65
N TYR A 563 13.18 27.08 0.64
CA TYR A 563 13.11 28.10 1.67
C TYR A 563 14.24 27.95 2.68
N PRO A 564 15.38 28.62 2.52
CA PRO A 564 16.58 28.42 3.37
C PRO A 564 16.31 28.59 4.87
N LYS A 565 15.43 29.53 5.27
CA LYS A 565 15.04 29.73 6.66
C LYS A 565 14.34 28.51 7.28
N TYR A 566 13.64 27.72 6.45
CA TYR A 566 12.82 26.56 6.87
C TYR A 566 13.53 25.22 6.66
N LEU A 567 14.69 25.23 5.98
CA LEU A 567 15.50 24.03 5.72
C LEU A 567 15.81 23.20 6.99
N PRO A 568 16.10 23.78 8.18
CA PRO A 568 16.33 22.98 9.37
C PRO A 568 15.17 22.08 9.76
N TYR A 569 13.93 22.54 9.61
CA TYR A 569 12.73 21.74 9.91
C TYR A 569 12.58 20.57 8.93
N ILE A 570 12.78 20.84 7.64
CA ILE A 570 12.71 19.84 6.57
C ILE A 570 13.81 18.79 6.76
N ARG A 571 15.06 19.21 7.01
CA ARG A 571 16.19 18.32 7.28
C ARG A 571 15.90 17.41 8.47
N THR A 572 15.46 17.96 9.59
CA THR A 572 15.15 17.20 10.81
C THR A 572 14.05 16.17 10.55
N ALA A 573 13.02 16.52 9.79
CA ALA A 573 11.94 15.60 9.42
C ALA A 573 12.48 14.45 8.54
N ILE A 574 13.24 14.74 7.48
CA ILE A 574 13.79 13.70 6.60
C ILE A 574 14.77 12.80 7.37
N GLN A 575 15.62 13.36 8.23
CA GLN A 575 16.52 12.57 9.09
C GLN A 575 15.74 11.69 10.09
N LEU A 576 14.58 12.14 10.58
CA LEU A 576 13.69 11.30 11.41
C LEU A 576 13.19 10.08 10.62
N ARG A 577 12.78 10.25 9.35
CA ARG A 577 12.43 9.12 8.48
C ARG A 577 13.56 8.09 8.40
N TYR A 578 14.78 8.55 8.11
CA TYR A 578 15.92 7.65 7.97
C TYR A 578 16.25 6.92 9.28
N ARG A 579 16.09 7.60 10.40
CA ARG A 579 16.22 6.96 11.71
C ARG A 579 15.20 5.84 11.93
N LEU A 580 13.98 5.97 11.38
CA LEU A 580 12.90 4.98 11.47
C LEU A 580 12.97 3.86 10.42
N VAL A 581 13.95 3.87 9.51
CA VAL A 581 14.05 2.87 8.43
C VAL A 581 14.07 1.42 8.94
N PRO A 582 14.78 1.03 10.01
CA PRO A 582 14.70 -0.35 10.49
C PRO A 582 13.28 -0.78 10.88
N TYR A 583 12.49 0.13 11.45
CA TYR A 583 11.09 -0.11 11.76
C TYR A 583 10.25 -0.19 10.48
N MET A 584 10.35 0.79 9.59
CA MET A 584 9.57 0.84 8.35
C MET A 584 9.89 -0.33 7.41
N TYR A 585 11.15 -0.75 7.35
CA TYR A 585 11.56 -1.89 6.55
C TYR A 585 11.02 -3.22 7.10
N SER A 586 10.94 -3.34 8.44
CA SER A 586 10.27 -4.47 9.09
C SER A 586 8.76 -4.48 8.79
N LEU A 587 8.11 -3.31 8.74
CA LEU A 587 6.70 -3.20 8.36
C LEU A 587 6.48 -3.53 6.87
N LEU A 588 7.41 -3.19 5.98
CA LEU A 588 7.35 -3.59 4.57
C LEU A 588 7.46 -5.12 4.43
N ALA A 589 8.38 -5.74 5.19
CA ALA A 589 8.51 -7.20 5.22
C ALA A 589 7.27 -7.88 5.84
N GLU A 590 6.63 -7.25 6.83
CA GLU A 590 5.34 -7.70 7.38
C GLU A 590 4.25 -7.61 6.31
N ALA A 591 4.12 -6.47 5.61
CA ALA A 591 3.16 -6.29 4.52
C ALA A 591 3.34 -7.32 3.39
N ALA A 592 4.58 -7.63 3.03
CA ALA A 592 4.90 -8.66 2.04
C ALA A 592 4.52 -10.09 2.48
N ARG A 593 4.40 -10.33 3.78
CA ARG A 593 4.03 -11.62 4.35
C ARG A 593 2.55 -11.73 4.71
N THR A 594 1.96 -10.67 5.26
CA THR A 594 0.60 -10.70 5.83
C THR A 594 -0.41 -9.87 5.05
N GLY A 595 0.04 -8.86 4.30
CA GLY A 595 -0.83 -7.86 3.68
C GLY A 595 -1.17 -6.67 4.58
N ASP A 596 -0.68 -6.65 5.83
CA ASP A 596 -0.94 -5.54 6.78
C ASP A 596 -0.41 -4.21 6.20
N PRO A 597 -1.18 -3.12 6.22
CA PRO A 597 -0.72 -1.82 5.75
C PRO A 597 0.39 -1.25 6.65
N ILE A 598 1.31 -0.49 6.06
CA ILE A 598 2.39 0.20 6.80
C ILE A 598 1.83 1.40 7.55
N MET A 599 1.07 2.28 6.86
CA MET A 599 0.22 3.29 7.49
C MET A 599 -1.16 2.69 7.75
N ARG A 600 -1.64 2.75 8.98
CA ARG A 600 -2.86 2.09 9.45
C ARG A 600 -3.84 3.12 9.98
N PRO A 601 -5.10 3.17 9.53
CA PRO A 601 -6.08 4.00 10.20
C PRO A 601 -6.29 3.51 11.63
N LEU A 602 -6.74 4.38 12.54
CA LEU A 602 -6.91 4.02 13.94
C LEU A 602 -7.87 2.84 14.12
N VAL A 603 -8.92 2.77 13.32
CA VAL A 603 -9.91 1.66 13.36
C VAL A 603 -9.30 0.29 13.01
N TYR A 604 -8.18 0.24 12.30
CA TYR A 604 -7.46 -0.99 11.98
C TYR A 604 -6.79 -1.63 13.21
N GLU A 605 -6.26 -0.79 14.11
CA GLU A 605 -5.55 -1.23 15.31
C GLU A 605 -6.44 -1.22 16.57
N PHE A 606 -7.54 -0.45 16.57
CA PHE A 606 -8.38 -0.20 17.73
C PHE A 606 -9.86 -0.34 17.38
N GLN A 607 -10.24 -1.42 16.71
CA GLN A 607 -11.61 -1.68 16.25
C GLN A 607 -12.63 -1.65 17.40
N ASP A 608 -12.21 -2.04 18.60
CA ASP A 608 -13.06 -2.06 19.81
C ASP A 608 -13.37 -0.65 20.36
N ASP A 609 -12.71 0.38 19.85
CA ASP A 609 -12.95 1.77 20.26
C ASP A 609 -13.88 2.47 19.27
N PRO A 610 -15.15 2.75 19.65
CA PRO A 610 -16.12 3.33 18.72
C PRO A 610 -15.76 4.74 18.27
N GLN A 611 -14.90 5.47 18.99
CA GLN A 611 -14.51 6.83 18.64
C GLN A 611 -13.62 6.87 17.38
N VAL A 612 -12.85 5.82 17.11
CA VAL A 612 -11.93 5.78 15.97
C VAL A 612 -12.59 5.42 14.64
N ALA A 613 -13.82 4.94 14.64
CA ALA A 613 -14.52 4.48 13.44
C ALA A 613 -14.68 5.57 12.37
N GLN A 614 -14.69 6.84 12.75
CA GLN A 614 -14.80 7.99 11.83
C GLN A 614 -13.51 8.80 11.73
N GLU A 615 -12.43 8.43 12.45
CA GLU A 615 -11.16 9.15 12.39
C GLU A 615 -10.50 8.97 11.03
N SER A 616 -10.06 10.07 10.44
CA SER A 616 -9.53 10.08 9.07
C SER A 616 -8.11 10.67 8.97
N PHE A 617 -7.64 11.41 9.97
CA PHE A 617 -6.45 12.27 9.85
C PHE A 617 -5.33 11.88 10.82
N GLU A 618 -5.64 11.11 11.86
CA GLU A 618 -4.68 10.47 12.74
C GLU A 618 -4.52 9.01 12.33
N PHE A 619 -3.30 8.49 12.42
CA PHE A 619 -3.02 7.13 11.98
C PHE A 619 -1.88 6.50 12.78
N MET A 620 -1.80 5.19 12.72
CA MET A 620 -0.66 4.44 13.23
C MET A 620 0.37 4.20 12.11
N LEU A 621 1.64 4.40 12.41
CA LEU A 621 2.73 3.81 11.64
C LEU A 621 3.05 2.46 12.27
N GLY A 622 2.66 1.37 11.59
CA GLY A 622 2.66 0.03 12.18
C GLY A 622 1.88 -0.03 13.50
N PRO A 623 2.17 -1.00 14.38
CA PRO A 623 1.46 -1.16 15.65
C PRO A 623 1.95 -0.23 16.77
N ALA A 624 3.10 0.45 16.60
CA ALA A 624 3.80 1.10 17.72
C ALA A 624 3.58 2.61 17.83
N LEU A 625 3.42 3.32 16.71
CA LEU A 625 3.57 4.77 16.69
C LEU A 625 2.30 5.46 16.16
N LEU A 626 1.60 6.21 17.02
CA LEU A 626 0.51 7.09 16.60
C LEU A 626 1.11 8.42 16.10
N VAL A 627 0.64 8.83 14.92
CA VAL A 627 1.05 10.04 14.22
C VAL A 627 -0.14 11.00 14.14
N ALA A 628 -0.02 12.17 14.74
CA ALA A 628 -1.06 13.21 14.75
C ALA A 628 -0.53 14.49 14.09
N ASN A 629 -0.35 14.45 12.78
CA ASN A 629 0.23 15.57 12.01
C ASN A 629 -0.59 16.86 12.15
N VAL A 630 0.11 17.99 12.14
CA VAL A 630 -0.48 19.32 11.99
C VAL A 630 -0.82 19.51 10.52
N VAL A 631 -2.10 19.65 10.20
CA VAL A 631 -2.62 19.66 8.83
C VAL A 631 -3.48 20.88 8.49
N ASP A 632 -3.59 21.82 9.40
CA ASP A 632 -4.25 23.10 9.19
C ASP A 632 -3.27 24.24 9.48
N LYS A 633 -3.42 25.36 8.77
CA LYS A 633 -2.51 26.52 8.82
C LYS A 633 -2.54 27.24 10.16
N ASP A 634 -1.39 27.81 10.55
CA ASP A 634 -1.23 28.68 11.73
C ASP A 634 -1.67 28.02 13.05
N GLN A 635 -1.66 26.68 13.15
CA GLN A 635 -2.00 25.98 14.37
C GLN A 635 -0.92 26.17 15.44
N THR A 636 -1.32 26.58 16.64
CA THR A 636 -0.48 26.65 17.85
C THR A 636 -0.79 25.51 18.84
N HIS A 637 -1.88 24.80 18.64
CA HIS A 637 -2.31 23.67 19.43
C HIS A 637 -2.96 22.62 18.53
N LYS A 638 -2.82 21.35 18.89
CA LYS A 638 -3.41 20.21 18.21
C LYS A 638 -4.17 19.37 19.21
N ASP A 639 -5.45 19.13 18.94
CA ASP A 639 -6.21 18.12 19.64
C ASP A 639 -5.89 16.74 19.03
N VAL A 640 -5.59 15.78 19.90
CA VAL A 640 -5.23 14.41 19.53
C VAL A 640 -6.10 13.44 20.32
N TYR A 641 -6.79 12.56 19.61
CA TYR A 641 -7.48 11.45 20.26
C TYR A 641 -6.51 10.30 20.51
N LEU A 642 -6.38 9.89 21.73
CA LEU A 642 -5.58 8.74 22.14
C LEU A 642 -6.52 7.53 22.27
N PRO A 643 -6.46 6.53 21.36
CA PRO A 643 -7.36 5.38 21.39
C PRO A 643 -7.37 4.63 22.70
N ALA A 644 -8.55 4.13 23.07
CA ALA A 644 -8.79 3.35 24.28
C ALA A 644 -8.09 1.97 24.25
N GLY A 645 -8.08 1.27 25.38
CA GLY A 645 -7.51 -0.08 25.51
C GLY A 645 -6.00 -0.13 25.70
N THR A 646 -5.30 1.02 25.72
CA THR A 646 -3.86 1.12 25.96
C THR A 646 -3.51 2.48 26.56
N ASN A 647 -2.24 2.62 27.00
CA ASN A 647 -1.67 3.89 27.40
C ASN A 647 -0.68 4.40 26.34
N TRP A 648 -0.37 5.69 26.40
CA TRP A 648 0.44 6.38 25.40
C TRP A 648 1.53 7.23 26.06
N ILE A 649 2.67 7.35 25.37
CA ILE A 649 3.75 8.27 25.76
C ILE A 649 3.92 9.29 24.64
N ASP A 650 3.78 10.56 24.95
CA ASP A 650 4.18 11.65 24.09
C ASP A 650 5.72 11.64 23.94
N LEU A 651 6.21 11.41 22.74
CA LEU A 651 7.66 11.30 22.48
C LEU A 651 8.39 12.64 22.58
N THR A 652 7.68 13.77 22.57
CA THR A 652 8.25 15.10 22.74
C THR A 652 8.45 15.44 24.20
N THR A 653 7.43 15.21 25.03
CA THR A 653 7.42 15.61 26.46
C THR A 653 7.71 14.45 27.41
N ASN A 654 7.71 13.21 26.93
CA ASN A 654 7.75 11.96 27.71
C ASN A 654 6.60 11.82 28.72
N LYS A 655 5.55 12.61 28.59
CA LYS A 655 4.37 12.51 29.44
C LYS A 655 3.52 11.29 29.06
N ARG A 656 3.05 10.59 30.09
CA ARG A 656 2.14 9.45 29.93
C ARG A 656 0.69 9.89 29.97
N TYR A 657 -0.13 9.25 29.15
CA TYR A 657 -1.57 9.45 29.08
C TYR A 657 -2.28 8.10 29.04
N SER A 658 -3.41 7.99 29.71
CA SER A 658 -4.33 6.88 29.45
C SER A 658 -5.01 7.07 28.09
N GLY A 659 -5.36 5.96 27.42
CA GLY A 659 -6.20 6.02 26.23
C GLY A 659 -7.67 6.35 26.55
N GLY A 660 -8.48 6.48 25.50
CA GLY A 660 -9.91 6.83 25.58
C GLY A 660 -10.16 8.31 25.87
N GLN A 661 -9.24 9.20 25.50
CA GLN A 661 -9.38 10.64 25.74
C GLN A 661 -8.76 11.48 24.61
N THR A 662 -9.29 12.68 24.42
CA THR A 662 -8.66 13.72 23.61
C THR A 662 -7.78 14.59 24.49
N ILE A 663 -6.55 14.82 24.05
CA ILE A 663 -5.61 15.76 24.70
C ILE A 663 -5.29 16.89 23.74
N THR A 664 -4.98 18.07 24.30
CA THR A 664 -4.50 19.22 23.54
C THR A 664 -3.00 19.39 23.77
N VAL A 665 -2.22 19.34 22.70
CA VAL A 665 -0.75 19.54 22.75
C VAL A 665 -0.37 20.86 22.08
N PRO A 666 0.57 21.63 22.65
CA PRO A 666 1.11 22.81 21.99
C PRO A 666 1.94 22.38 20.78
N VAL A 667 1.82 23.12 19.69
CA VAL A 667 2.59 22.88 18.47
C VAL A 667 3.18 24.17 17.92
N ASP A 668 4.36 24.04 17.35
CA ASP A 668 5.02 25.04 16.52
C ASP A 668 5.50 24.40 15.21
N LEU A 669 6.21 25.12 14.39
CA LEU A 669 6.64 24.61 13.08
C LEU A 669 7.65 23.44 13.17
N SER A 670 8.33 23.26 14.30
CA SER A 670 9.22 22.11 14.55
C SER A 670 8.48 20.87 15.02
N SER A 671 7.23 21.02 15.45
CA SER A 671 6.48 19.96 16.14
C SER A 671 5.95 18.91 15.19
N ILE A 672 6.23 17.65 15.51
CA ILE A 672 5.66 16.46 14.89
C ILE A 672 5.07 15.64 16.06
N PRO A 673 3.77 15.79 16.39
CA PRO A 673 3.17 15.07 17.50
C PRO A 673 3.17 13.56 17.26
N LEU A 674 3.91 12.83 18.09
CA LEU A 674 4.11 11.39 18.01
C LEU A 674 3.88 10.76 19.39
N PHE A 675 3.09 9.68 19.41
CA PHE A 675 2.78 8.98 20.64
C PHE A 675 3.16 7.51 20.52
N LEU A 676 3.99 7.04 21.43
CA LEU A 676 4.38 5.64 21.53
C LEU A 676 3.30 4.87 22.29
N ARG A 677 2.80 3.80 21.70
CA ARG A 677 1.84 2.89 22.35
C ARG A 677 2.52 2.16 23.51
N CYS A 678 1.82 1.95 24.61
CA CYS A 678 2.27 1.06 25.66
C CYS A 678 2.37 -0.38 25.13
N GLY A 679 3.47 -1.03 25.43
CA GLY A 679 3.80 -2.33 24.85
C GLY A 679 4.48 -2.26 23.49
N ALA A 680 5.06 -1.13 23.09
CA ALA A 680 5.73 -0.98 21.81
C ALA A 680 7.24 -1.24 21.85
N VAL A 681 7.76 -1.77 20.74
CA VAL A 681 9.19 -1.88 20.43
C VAL A 681 9.42 -1.10 19.13
N LEU A 682 10.27 -0.07 19.17
CA LEU A 682 10.52 0.83 18.04
C LEU A 682 12.01 0.82 17.67
N PRO A 683 12.45 -0.03 16.71
CA PRO A 683 13.81 -0.03 16.21
C PRO A 683 14.14 1.24 15.40
N GLN A 684 15.35 1.74 15.56
CA GLN A 684 15.86 2.95 14.96
C GLN A 684 17.34 2.79 14.58
N CYS A 685 17.79 3.49 13.55
CA CYS A 685 19.21 3.62 13.20
C CYS A 685 19.56 5.09 13.00
N PRO A 686 20.19 5.77 13.96
CA PRO A 686 20.61 7.16 13.81
C PRO A 686 21.72 7.32 12.79
N GLY A 687 21.77 8.48 12.11
CA GLY A 687 22.89 8.91 11.29
C GLY A 687 22.92 8.38 9.86
N LEU A 688 21.92 7.63 9.42
CA LEU A 688 21.81 7.20 8.02
C LEU A 688 21.57 8.38 7.10
N MET A 689 22.36 8.47 6.03
CA MET A 689 22.25 9.47 4.96
C MET A 689 21.95 8.87 3.61
N ASN A 690 22.23 7.56 3.43
CA ASN A 690 21.98 6.82 2.21
C ASN A 690 21.83 5.32 2.55
N LEU A 691 20.69 4.73 2.18
CA LEU A 691 20.34 3.35 2.55
C LEU A 691 21.11 2.31 1.73
N HIS A 692 21.72 2.73 0.64
CA HIS A 692 22.49 1.85 -0.27
C HIS A 692 23.97 1.77 0.12
N ARG A 693 24.50 2.82 0.73
CA ARG A 693 25.94 2.94 1.03
C ARG A 693 26.27 2.84 2.51
N ASP A 694 25.37 3.37 3.37
CA ASP A 694 25.65 3.46 4.79
C ASP A 694 25.42 2.12 5.47
N LYS A 695 26.37 1.73 6.33
CA LYS A 695 26.25 0.52 7.13
C LYS A 695 25.32 0.77 8.32
N GLN A 696 24.41 -0.14 8.53
CA GLN A 696 23.55 -0.14 9.71
C GLN A 696 24.22 -0.91 10.85
N ASP A 697 25.36 -0.43 11.31
CA ASP A 697 26.17 -1.12 12.34
C ASP A 697 25.76 -0.76 13.78
N HIS A 698 24.87 0.21 13.94
CA HIS A 698 24.32 0.64 15.23
C HIS A 698 22.80 0.56 15.21
N LEU A 699 22.22 -0.20 16.13
CA LEU A 699 20.77 -0.33 16.30
C LEU A 699 20.34 0.27 17.64
N ARG A 700 19.44 1.24 17.59
CA ARG A 700 18.77 1.75 18.78
C ARG A 700 17.35 1.21 18.84
N ILE A 701 16.90 0.73 20.00
CA ILE A 701 15.53 0.24 20.18
C ILE A 701 14.89 0.95 21.37
N LEU A 702 13.81 1.66 21.11
CA LEU A 702 12.98 2.25 22.14
C LEU A 702 11.90 1.24 22.54
N ILE A 703 11.81 0.93 23.83
CA ILE A 703 10.90 -0.09 24.38
C ILE A 703 10.03 0.53 25.46
N GLU A 704 8.72 0.48 25.25
CA GLU A 704 7.74 0.70 26.31
C GLU A 704 7.20 -0.67 26.73
N PRO A 705 7.64 -1.21 27.86
CA PRO A 705 7.31 -2.57 28.26
C PRO A 705 5.85 -2.70 28.72
N SER A 706 5.24 -3.85 28.44
CA SER A 706 3.96 -4.28 29.02
C SER A 706 4.09 -5.69 29.55
N GLU A 707 3.00 -6.28 30.05
CA GLU A 707 2.97 -7.68 30.52
C GLU A 707 3.42 -8.66 29.41
N SER A 708 3.09 -8.35 28.15
CA SER A 708 3.54 -9.11 26.99
C SER A 708 3.59 -8.21 25.76
N THR A 709 4.78 -8.07 25.19
CA THR A 709 5.03 -7.29 23.97
C THR A 709 5.88 -8.12 23.01
N GLU A 710 5.56 -8.06 21.73
CA GLU A 710 6.36 -8.71 20.69
C GLU A 710 6.49 -7.80 19.47
N PHE A 711 7.68 -7.77 18.87
CA PHE A 711 7.96 -7.16 17.58
C PHE A 711 9.00 -7.97 16.82
N THR A 712 8.84 -8.12 15.50
CA THR A 712 9.81 -8.79 14.65
C THR A 712 10.57 -7.78 13.81
N LEU A 713 11.85 -7.56 14.13
CA LEU A 713 12.80 -6.82 13.32
C LEU A 713 13.21 -7.69 12.12
N TYR A 714 13.16 -7.11 10.91
CA TYR A 714 13.58 -7.76 9.67
C TYR A 714 14.84 -7.11 9.11
N GLU A 715 15.79 -7.95 8.71
CA GLU A 715 17.04 -7.55 8.07
C GLU A 715 17.35 -8.45 6.89
N ASP A 716 17.88 -7.88 5.81
CA ASP A 716 18.52 -8.53 4.68
C ASP A 716 19.51 -7.54 4.04
N ASP A 717 20.07 -7.84 2.88
CA ASP A 717 21.00 -6.93 2.21
C ASP A 717 20.30 -5.68 1.60
N GLY A 718 18.97 -5.69 1.51
CA GLY A 718 18.16 -4.59 1.00
C GLY A 718 18.18 -4.41 -0.51
N THR A 719 18.88 -5.24 -1.27
CA THR A 719 19.14 -5.02 -2.70
C THR A 719 18.92 -6.23 -3.59
N THR A 720 19.17 -7.44 -3.07
CA THR A 720 19.10 -8.67 -3.87
C THR A 720 17.83 -9.47 -3.64
N LEU A 721 17.62 -10.47 -4.48
CA LEU A 721 16.53 -11.45 -4.33
C LEU A 721 16.89 -12.60 -3.39
N ASP A 722 18.07 -12.60 -2.80
CA ASP A 722 18.60 -13.69 -1.95
C ASP A 722 17.69 -13.95 -0.73
N TYR A 723 16.88 -12.98 -0.32
CA TYR A 723 15.91 -13.19 0.76
C TYR A 723 14.89 -14.30 0.44
N ARG A 724 14.62 -14.56 -0.84
CA ARG A 724 13.73 -15.67 -1.29
C ARG A 724 14.33 -17.03 -0.94
N ASP A 725 15.65 -17.10 -0.89
CA ASP A 725 16.43 -18.31 -0.58
C ASP A 725 16.88 -18.37 0.89
N GLY A 726 16.19 -17.65 1.78
CA GLY A 726 16.45 -17.66 3.23
C GLY A 726 17.53 -16.69 3.71
N LYS A 727 18.15 -15.89 2.83
CA LYS A 727 19.15 -14.86 3.20
C LYS A 727 18.49 -13.62 3.80
N PHE A 728 17.71 -13.83 4.83
CA PHE A 728 17.15 -12.78 5.70
C PHE A 728 17.40 -13.14 7.16
N LEU A 729 17.23 -12.18 8.05
CA LEU A 729 17.22 -12.37 9.49
C LEU A 729 15.95 -11.75 10.07
N ARG A 730 15.15 -12.57 10.75
CA ARG A 730 14.04 -12.11 11.60
C ARG A 730 14.45 -12.22 13.03
N THR A 731 14.55 -11.10 13.75
CA THR A 731 14.82 -11.06 15.18
C THR A 731 13.51 -10.74 15.91
N THR A 732 12.90 -11.74 16.52
CA THR A 732 11.72 -11.55 17.36
C THR A 732 12.14 -11.07 18.73
N ILE A 733 11.69 -9.87 19.10
CA ILE A 733 11.96 -9.19 20.37
C ILE A 733 10.72 -9.34 21.22
N ARG A 734 10.84 -10.14 22.31
CA ARG A 734 9.77 -10.36 23.29
C ARG A 734 10.10 -9.68 24.59
N VAL A 735 9.19 -8.83 25.06
CA VAL A 735 9.33 -8.10 26.31
C VAL A 735 8.27 -8.57 27.29
N LYS A 736 8.69 -8.93 28.49
CA LYS A 736 7.82 -9.26 29.62
C LYS A 736 8.18 -8.38 30.80
N ALA A 737 7.23 -7.57 31.24
CA ALA A 737 7.39 -6.74 32.44
C ALA A 737 6.59 -7.36 33.59
N SER A 738 7.17 -7.36 34.79
CA SER A 738 6.57 -7.80 36.06
C SER A 738 7.04 -6.92 37.20
N ASP A 739 6.54 -7.16 38.41
CA ASP A 739 7.01 -6.48 39.62
C ASP A 739 8.47 -6.83 39.97
N GLU A 740 8.99 -7.95 39.47
CA GLU A 740 10.34 -8.40 39.69
C GLU A 740 11.36 -7.76 38.73
N GLY A 741 10.89 -7.28 37.55
CA GLY A 741 11.74 -6.67 36.55
C GLY A 741 11.21 -6.80 35.14
N ILE A 742 12.11 -6.52 34.19
CA ILE A 742 11.80 -6.59 32.75
C ILE A 742 12.73 -7.61 32.10
N ASN A 743 12.15 -8.55 31.40
CA ASN A 743 12.86 -9.55 30.60
C ASN A 743 12.68 -9.27 29.12
N ILE A 744 13.75 -9.18 28.34
CA ILE A 744 13.76 -8.92 26.92
C ILE A 744 14.48 -10.06 26.21
N GLY A 745 13.72 -10.93 25.56
CA GLY A 745 14.23 -12.05 24.77
C GLY A 745 14.40 -11.69 23.30
N PHE A 746 15.54 -12.05 22.74
CA PHE A 746 15.82 -11.92 21.31
C PHE A 746 15.96 -13.32 20.71
N THR A 747 15.11 -13.64 19.74
CA THR A 747 15.12 -14.94 19.04
C THR A 747 15.26 -14.70 17.54
N THR A 748 16.26 -15.33 16.95
CA THR A 748 16.60 -15.13 15.54
C THR A 748 16.17 -16.31 14.65
N ASN A 749 15.80 -16.01 13.40
CA ASN A 749 15.47 -16.98 12.36
C ASN A 749 15.93 -16.44 11.02
N GLY A 750 16.61 -17.27 10.22
CA GLY A 750 17.15 -16.95 8.89
C GLY A 750 18.68 -16.91 8.88
N ASP A 751 19.25 -16.87 7.67
CA ASP A 751 20.70 -17.10 7.45
C ASP A 751 21.49 -15.80 7.15
N TYR A 752 20.84 -14.64 7.14
CA TYR A 752 21.52 -13.37 6.90
C TYR A 752 22.39 -12.99 8.10
N GLN A 753 23.63 -12.59 7.82
CA GLN A 753 24.54 -12.09 8.84
C GLN A 753 24.31 -10.61 9.05
N THR A 754 23.72 -10.26 10.19
CA THR A 754 23.43 -8.86 10.52
C THR A 754 24.68 -7.98 10.46
N GLN A 755 24.52 -6.75 9.98
CA GLN A 755 25.55 -5.73 10.01
C GLN A 755 25.61 -5.02 11.37
N VAL A 756 24.60 -5.19 12.23
CA VAL A 756 24.52 -4.55 13.55
C VAL A 756 25.59 -5.09 14.48
N LYS A 757 26.52 -4.22 14.86
CA LYS A 757 27.61 -4.52 15.80
C LYS A 757 27.28 -4.10 17.22
N ASN A 758 26.58 -2.96 17.36
CA ASN A 758 26.27 -2.34 18.65
C ASN A 758 24.76 -2.12 18.79
N VAL A 759 24.25 -2.43 19.96
CA VAL A 759 22.84 -2.23 20.31
C VAL A 759 22.75 -1.24 21.46
N GLU A 760 21.86 -0.25 21.31
CA GLU A 760 21.43 0.63 22.39
C GLU A 760 19.94 0.41 22.65
N LEU A 761 19.59 -0.02 23.85
CA LEU A 761 18.18 -0.08 24.27
C LEU A 761 17.85 1.15 25.12
N ALA A 762 16.71 1.76 24.86
CA ALA A 762 16.10 2.77 25.71
C ALA A 762 14.77 2.21 26.25
N VAL A 763 14.80 1.68 27.47
CA VAL A 763 13.66 0.97 28.09
C VAL A 763 12.99 1.87 29.11
N TYR A 764 11.70 2.15 28.92
CA TYR A 764 10.92 2.89 29.89
C TYR A 764 10.74 2.07 31.18
N CYS A 765 11.02 2.69 32.31
CA CYS A 765 10.85 2.11 33.65
C CYS A 765 10.09 3.11 34.52
N PRO A 766 8.74 3.11 34.48
CA PRO A 766 7.95 4.10 35.22
C PRO A 766 7.99 3.90 36.75
N GLY A 767 8.34 2.71 37.18
CA GLY A 767 8.47 2.33 38.62
C GLY A 767 9.84 2.65 39.17
N LYS A 768 10.51 1.63 39.71
CA LYS A 768 11.85 1.74 40.33
C LYS A 768 12.94 1.56 39.28
N ALA A 769 14.05 2.28 39.45
CA ALA A 769 15.28 2.01 38.70
C ALA A 769 15.71 0.55 38.89
N PRO A 770 16.25 -0.15 37.90
CA PRO A 770 16.76 -1.49 38.08
C PRO A 770 17.99 -1.45 39.03
N LEU A 771 18.16 -2.53 39.77
CA LEU A 771 19.31 -2.74 40.62
C LEU A 771 20.49 -3.39 39.88
N SER A 772 20.15 -4.16 38.83
CA SER A 772 21.13 -4.77 37.95
C SER A 772 20.58 -4.96 36.56
N VAL A 773 21.48 -4.99 35.57
CA VAL A 773 21.16 -5.33 34.17
C VAL A 773 22.14 -6.43 33.75
N THR A 774 21.60 -7.51 33.17
CA THR A 774 22.39 -8.59 32.57
C THR A 774 22.09 -8.73 31.11
N CYS A 775 23.08 -9.08 30.29
CA CYS A 775 22.91 -9.39 28.85
C CYS A 775 23.61 -10.73 28.58
N ALA A 776 22.87 -11.69 28.02
CA ALA A 776 23.34 -13.05 27.75
C ALA A 776 24.00 -13.69 29.03
N GLY A 777 23.37 -13.50 30.19
CA GLY A 777 23.85 -13.98 31.49
C GLY A 777 25.02 -13.20 32.13
N ASN A 778 25.57 -12.19 31.42
CA ASN A 778 26.69 -11.40 31.93
C ASN A 778 26.19 -10.02 32.44
N ALA A 779 26.63 -9.67 33.67
CA ALA A 779 26.31 -8.37 34.25
C ALA A 779 26.92 -7.22 33.43
N LEU A 780 26.13 -6.16 33.24
CA LEU A 780 26.60 -4.93 32.62
C LEU A 780 26.95 -3.88 33.69
N PRO A 781 28.06 -3.13 33.52
CA PRO A 781 28.43 -2.10 34.48
C PRO A 781 27.41 -0.97 34.51
N GLN A 782 27.06 -0.52 35.72
CA GLN A 782 26.24 0.65 35.96
C GLN A 782 27.10 1.92 35.94
N PHE A 783 26.57 2.93 35.27
CA PHE A 783 27.16 4.28 35.26
C PHE A 783 26.22 5.25 35.99
N LEU A 784 26.82 6.11 36.80
CA LEU A 784 26.12 7.22 37.47
C LEU A 784 26.43 8.56 36.78
N ASN A 785 27.43 8.59 35.91
CA ASN A 785 27.86 9.76 35.17
C ASN A 785 27.62 9.59 33.68
N LYS A 786 26.77 10.45 33.09
CA LYS A 786 26.39 10.38 31.68
C LYS A 786 27.58 10.52 30.73
N GLN A 787 28.54 11.41 31.03
CA GLN A 787 29.69 11.63 30.15
C GLN A 787 30.59 10.37 30.07
N LYS A 788 30.79 9.66 31.21
CA LYS A 788 31.51 8.40 31.20
C LYS A 788 30.74 7.28 30.48
N PHE A 789 29.41 7.26 30.63
CA PHE A 789 28.55 6.31 29.92
C PHE A 789 28.59 6.56 28.41
N ASP A 790 28.53 7.82 27.95
CA ASP A 790 28.55 8.18 26.53
C ASP A 790 29.86 7.73 25.84
N GLN A 791 30.96 7.67 26.59
CA GLN A 791 32.29 7.20 26.12
C GLN A 791 32.46 5.67 26.18
N SER A 792 31.48 4.94 26.73
CA SER A 792 31.54 3.49 26.86
C SER A 792 30.69 2.80 25.82
N ASP A 793 31.17 1.68 25.29
CA ASP A 793 30.45 0.82 24.37
C ASP A 793 29.59 -0.25 25.09
N ARG A 794 29.73 -0.36 26.42
CA ARG A 794 29.06 -1.38 27.22
C ARG A 794 28.70 -0.85 28.60
N GLY A 795 27.45 -1.03 29.02
CA GLY A 795 26.97 -0.67 30.35
C GLY A 795 25.56 -0.11 30.30
N TRP A 796 25.09 0.39 31.42
CA TRP A 796 23.78 1.01 31.52
C TRP A 796 23.78 2.22 32.46
N ILE A 797 22.82 3.12 32.21
CA ILE A 797 22.52 4.29 33.04
C ILE A 797 21.02 4.44 33.20
N PHE A 798 20.55 4.88 34.33
CA PHE A 798 19.17 5.26 34.58
C PHE A 798 19.02 6.78 34.42
N ASP A 799 18.20 7.19 33.48
CA ASP A 799 17.79 8.57 33.29
C ASP A 799 16.52 8.82 34.14
N GLY A 800 16.70 9.48 35.28
CA GLY A 800 15.61 9.73 36.23
C GLY A 800 14.56 10.71 35.69
N ASP A 801 14.97 11.69 34.85
CA ASP A 801 14.07 12.70 34.29
C ASP A 801 13.13 12.07 33.24
N LEU A 802 13.66 11.19 32.40
CA LEU A 802 12.90 10.48 31.38
C LEU A 802 12.33 9.14 31.85
N ARG A 803 12.69 8.71 33.06
CA ARG A 803 12.37 7.39 33.62
C ARG A 803 12.68 6.24 32.64
N ARG A 804 13.89 6.29 32.09
CA ARG A 804 14.40 5.31 31.13
C ARG A 804 15.74 4.72 31.57
N VAL A 805 15.89 3.44 31.31
CA VAL A 805 17.20 2.78 31.37
C VAL A 805 17.78 2.77 29.96
N ILE A 806 18.96 3.35 29.80
CA ILE A 806 19.71 3.30 28.53
C ILE A 806 20.81 2.24 28.73
N ILE A 807 20.85 1.27 27.83
CA ILE A 807 21.73 0.12 27.90
C ILE A 807 22.50 0.01 26.59
N LYS A 808 23.84 -0.05 26.67
CA LYS A 808 24.70 -0.27 25.51
C LYS A 808 25.42 -1.60 25.64
N TYR A 809 25.50 -2.34 24.54
CA TYR A 809 26.26 -3.60 24.50
C TYR A 809 26.59 -4.00 23.06
N PRO A 810 27.71 -4.73 22.84
CA PRO A 810 27.99 -5.38 21.57
C PRO A 810 26.90 -6.40 21.24
N ASN A 811 26.43 -6.44 19.98
CA ASN A 811 25.36 -7.35 19.55
C ASN A 811 25.82 -8.83 19.73
N PRO A 812 25.18 -9.63 20.60
CA PRO A 812 25.48 -11.05 20.72
C PRO A 812 25.10 -11.81 19.45
N ALA A 813 25.80 -12.88 19.14
CA ALA A 813 25.42 -13.78 18.07
C ALA A 813 24.24 -14.67 18.51
N GLY A 814 23.22 -14.81 17.63
CA GLY A 814 22.10 -15.74 17.86
C GLY A 814 21.09 -15.27 18.92
N ASN A 815 20.50 -16.24 19.63
CA ASN A 815 19.49 -15.98 20.64
C ASN A 815 20.10 -15.53 21.95
N TYR A 816 19.51 -14.52 22.57
CA TYR A 816 19.96 -14.05 23.89
C TYR A 816 18.82 -13.39 24.65
N THR A 817 19.05 -13.16 25.95
CA THR A 817 18.11 -12.50 26.85
C THR A 817 18.83 -11.35 27.56
N LEU A 818 18.08 -10.27 27.77
CA LEU A 818 18.47 -9.14 28.59
C LEU A 818 17.50 -9.02 29.77
N GLU A 819 18.02 -8.87 30.99
CA GLU A 819 17.22 -8.81 32.21
C GLU A 819 17.51 -7.51 32.96
N LEU A 820 16.47 -6.78 33.33
CA LEU A 820 16.53 -5.63 34.23
C LEU A 820 15.84 -6.03 35.53
N ASN A 821 16.58 -6.27 36.57
CA ASN A 821 16.08 -6.72 37.86
C ASN A 821 15.81 -5.54 38.81
N THR A 822 14.59 -5.43 39.31
CA THR A 822 14.13 -4.37 40.23
C THR A 822 14.07 -4.84 41.70
N GLN A 823 14.29 -6.14 41.95
CA GLN A 823 14.32 -6.73 43.28
C GLN A 823 15.69 -7.35 43.55
N VAL A 824 16.10 -7.35 44.82
CA VAL A 824 17.28 -8.09 45.30
C VAL A 824 16.87 -9.56 45.36
N LYS A 825 17.16 -10.34 44.32
CA LYS A 825 17.18 -11.79 44.41
C LYS A 825 18.51 -12.15 45.06
N ASP A 826 18.43 -12.61 46.33
CA ASP A 826 19.49 -13.23 47.14
C ASP A 826 20.94 -12.89 46.76
N LEU A 827 21.45 -11.76 47.24
CA LEU A 827 22.88 -11.50 47.36
C LEU A 827 23.51 -12.31 48.51
N ILE A 828 22.85 -13.38 49.03
CA ILE A 828 23.32 -14.24 50.07
C ILE A 828 23.41 -15.67 49.53
N SER A 829 24.42 -15.90 48.72
CA SER A 829 25.08 -17.21 48.58
C SER A 829 26.46 -16.99 47.97
N ILE A 830 27.37 -16.51 48.78
CA ILE A 830 28.79 -16.73 48.67
C ILE A 830 29.18 -17.60 49.86
#